data_e4b347e643deea02b5cc955644b00ed4
#
_entry.id   e4b347e643deea02b5cc955644b00ed4
#
_cell.length_a   1.000
_cell.length_b   1.000
_cell.length_c   1.000
_cell.angle_alpha   90.00
_cell.angle_beta   90.00
_cell.angle_gamma   90.00
#
_symmetry.space_group_name_H-M   'P 1'
#
loop_
_entity.id
_entity.type
_entity.pdbx_description
1 polymer ?
#
loop_
_entity_poly.entity_id
_entity_poly.type
_entity_poly.pdbx_seq_one_letter_code
_entity_poly.pdbx_strand_id
1 'polypeptide(L)'
;MLFSELLLGILFYLVTTCLAFIGFPISKQIFSNNLLSYTIAKALGLVVFGYFIWLLASARILNYQSHALIFVLFTGLFIAGIFISYIIKAKSTSENIKKKEIGRPFWQQALLLEALGLLAFTLYLVLRSHNAGANGTERFMDMAMLSAASKTNYFPFIDPWYAGHTVNYYYYGSYLMSLLSNLARLPVTLTYNFALGLIYSQSLLLSGSLIYALSKSKKMAVVGAVLLTTCGTLFFANCALRTSFFHPITTCSYASSTRLYSPSYIINEIPSYSFTVGDLHAHLLALPFFLLGLLLIYAIMENDKPRLWLAPVLGLSLATSGMINAWDLISLSCLVGLTLLYKLLRAWQNEPKDTKIVTLKHWLQFGFLVLIFTWVLLWPALRSFQNPVLGLGFVPDYVKQHTLTNIQWPTPIKAEIGMWGVLLLGSGFALYRYRKNLHEHAYLLILFLLSFGIIIGVELFFIRDIYSVANPPYFRANTTFKFGYHAWSMLCILFSAGLGRVLTYKGQTSRMTTAFVYTLVAVTLSAGLVYPYAAIAQFYLSSHEPKTLNAAHWMQEQTPEDYATVQYINTHIPNRTVIAEAVGDSYTTFSRMVTYTGNSTPMGWSTHEWTWRFQGKNALHAKPGEQVETGWGAVSKVSGDTRTLYETNNALEALQLLEQYHIEYVYIGQLERTTYKNLNEQKFAELGKVVFSVGNSSLYKVSGAK
;
A
#
# COMPACT_ATOMS: atom_id res chain seq x y z
N MET A 1 28.53 -4.24 7.36
CA MET A 1 27.17 -3.77 7.67
C MET A 1 26.17 -4.25 6.58
N LEU A 2 26.21 -3.77 5.35
CA LEU A 2 25.22 -4.13 4.31
C LEU A 2 25.09 -5.65 4.08
N PHE A 3 26.17 -6.40 4.04
CA PHE A 3 26.11 -7.85 3.81
C PHE A 3 25.33 -8.58 4.91
N SER A 4 25.55 -8.24 6.18
CA SER A 4 24.78 -8.83 7.30
C SER A 4 23.29 -8.41 7.25
N GLU A 5 22.99 -7.19 6.86
CA GLU A 5 21.61 -6.73 6.68
C GLU A 5 20.90 -7.43 5.53
N LEU A 6 21.60 -7.72 4.42
CA LEU A 6 21.05 -8.52 3.31
C LEU A 6 20.75 -9.95 3.76
N LEU A 7 21.59 -10.57 4.60
CA LEU A 7 21.32 -11.90 5.18
C LEU A 7 20.06 -11.87 6.07
N LEU A 8 19.87 -10.84 6.87
CA LEU A 8 18.66 -10.64 7.65
C LEU A 8 17.45 -10.42 6.75
N GLY A 9 17.60 -9.72 5.62
CA GLY A 9 16.58 -9.59 4.59
C GLY A 9 16.18 -10.93 3.98
N ILE A 10 17.15 -11.80 3.69
CA ILE A 10 16.88 -13.17 3.22
C ILE A 10 16.11 -13.96 4.28
N LEU A 11 16.47 -13.86 5.56
CA LEU A 11 15.70 -14.48 6.65
C LEU A 11 14.26 -14.00 6.68
N PHE A 12 14.05 -12.68 6.57
CA PHE A 12 12.71 -12.08 6.48
C PHE A 12 11.90 -12.63 5.30
N TYR A 13 12.53 -12.75 4.13
CA TYR A 13 11.92 -13.35 2.95
C TYR A 13 11.53 -14.81 3.15
N LEU A 14 12.41 -15.60 3.78
CA LEU A 14 12.15 -17.03 4.08
C LEU A 14 11.01 -17.21 5.07
N VAL A 15 10.96 -16.40 6.14
CA VAL A 15 9.83 -16.40 7.09
C VAL A 15 8.52 -16.11 6.37
N THR A 16 8.51 -15.14 5.46
CA THR A 16 7.34 -14.83 4.63
C THR A 16 6.98 -15.99 3.70
N THR A 17 7.99 -16.71 3.16
CA THR A 17 7.76 -17.88 2.31
C THR A 17 7.10 -19.02 3.09
N CYS A 18 7.36 -19.18 4.38
CA CYS A 18 6.66 -20.16 5.22
C CYS A 18 5.14 -19.93 5.29
N LEU A 19 4.66 -18.68 5.15
CA LEU A 19 3.23 -18.40 5.07
C LEU A 19 2.55 -19.03 3.85
N ALA A 20 3.31 -19.31 2.78
CA ALA A 20 2.76 -20.02 1.64
C ALA A 20 2.18 -21.39 2.01
N PHE A 21 2.73 -22.07 3.02
CA PHE A 21 2.20 -23.37 3.47
C PHE A 21 0.84 -23.23 4.18
N ILE A 22 0.56 -22.10 4.80
CA ILE A 22 -0.77 -21.78 5.37
C ILE A 22 -1.78 -21.52 4.25
N GLY A 23 -1.39 -20.75 3.23
CA GLY A 23 -2.27 -20.38 2.11
C GLY A 23 -2.43 -21.47 1.05
N PHE A 24 -1.45 -22.40 0.90
CA PHE A 24 -1.41 -23.37 -0.19
C PHE A 24 -2.58 -24.35 -0.21
N PRO A 25 -3.06 -24.92 0.89
CA PRO A 25 -4.23 -25.79 0.89
C PRO A 25 -5.48 -25.12 0.29
N ILE A 26 -5.67 -23.84 0.56
CA ILE A 26 -6.78 -23.04 0.04
C ILE A 26 -6.54 -22.75 -1.45
N SER A 27 -5.36 -22.23 -1.78
CA SER A 27 -5.02 -21.82 -3.15
C SER A 27 -5.05 -22.99 -4.14
N LYS A 28 -4.70 -24.20 -3.69
CA LYS A 28 -4.75 -25.42 -4.51
C LYS A 28 -6.18 -25.86 -4.84
N GLN A 29 -7.14 -25.53 -3.99
CA GLN A 29 -8.56 -25.75 -4.28
C GLN A 29 -9.13 -24.68 -5.23
N ILE A 30 -8.56 -23.47 -5.21
CA ILE A 30 -8.95 -22.38 -6.12
C ILE A 30 -8.47 -22.68 -7.53
N PHE A 31 -7.19 -22.97 -7.70
CA PHE A 31 -6.56 -23.23 -8.98
C PHE A 31 -6.06 -24.66 -9.09
N SER A 32 -6.43 -25.38 -10.14
CA SER A 32 -5.82 -26.66 -10.52
C SER A 32 -4.37 -26.48 -10.99
N ASN A 33 -4.04 -25.32 -11.57
CA ASN A 33 -2.70 -24.98 -12.05
C ASN A 33 -1.75 -24.73 -10.88
N ASN A 34 -0.66 -25.52 -10.81
CA ASN A 34 0.32 -25.46 -9.74
C ASN A 34 1.03 -24.10 -9.62
N LEU A 35 1.33 -23.45 -10.75
CA LEU A 35 2.00 -22.15 -10.75
C LEU A 35 1.12 -21.08 -10.11
N LEU A 36 -0.15 -21.00 -10.51
CA LEU A 36 -1.10 -20.03 -9.94
C LEU A 36 -1.37 -20.31 -8.46
N SER A 37 -1.60 -21.60 -8.10
CA SER A 37 -1.81 -21.99 -6.71
C SER A 37 -0.66 -21.53 -5.83
N TYR A 38 0.57 -21.80 -6.25
CA TYR A 38 1.75 -21.45 -5.47
C TYR A 38 1.95 -19.92 -5.38
N THR A 39 1.76 -19.21 -6.50
CA THR A 39 1.98 -17.75 -6.53
C THR A 39 1.07 -17.01 -5.56
N ILE A 40 -0.22 -17.38 -5.47
CA ILE A 40 -1.14 -16.71 -4.53
C ILE A 40 -0.98 -17.20 -3.09
N ALA A 41 -0.37 -18.37 -2.86
CA ALA A 41 -0.34 -19.03 -1.55
C ALA A 41 0.32 -18.14 -0.48
N LYS A 42 1.42 -17.44 -0.82
CA LYS A 42 2.15 -16.58 0.12
C LYS A 42 1.31 -15.38 0.57
N ALA A 43 0.73 -14.64 -0.38
CA ALA A 43 -0.13 -13.50 -0.09
C ALA A 43 -1.40 -13.94 0.67
N LEU A 44 -2.01 -15.06 0.24
CA LEU A 44 -3.20 -15.61 0.89
C LEU A 44 -2.88 -16.10 2.32
N GLY A 45 -1.73 -16.74 2.53
CA GLY A 45 -1.28 -17.14 3.86
C GLY A 45 -1.07 -15.96 4.80
N LEU A 46 -0.50 -14.86 4.29
CA LEU A 46 -0.36 -13.62 5.06
C LEU A 46 -1.72 -13.00 5.39
N VAL A 47 -2.67 -13.00 4.44
CA VAL A 47 -4.04 -12.53 4.66
C VAL A 47 -4.73 -13.36 5.75
N VAL A 48 -4.69 -14.69 5.66
CA VAL A 48 -5.36 -15.59 6.60
C VAL A 48 -4.74 -15.50 7.99
N PHE A 49 -3.41 -15.65 8.10
CA PHE A 49 -2.71 -15.61 9.37
C PHE A 49 -2.75 -14.20 9.99
N GLY A 50 -2.48 -13.19 9.19
CA GLY A 50 -2.51 -11.80 9.64
C GLY A 50 -3.89 -11.40 10.16
N TYR A 51 -4.97 -11.73 9.43
CA TYR A 51 -6.33 -11.42 9.88
C TYR A 51 -6.67 -12.17 11.18
N PHE A 52 -6.29 -13.43 11.31
CA PHE A 52 -6.53 -14.22 12.51
C PHE A 52 -5.86 -13.61 13.76
N ILE A 53 -4.57 -13.28 13.68
CA ILE A 53 -3.85 -12.65 14.81
C ILE A 53 -4.41 -11.26 15.12
N TRP A 54 -4.68 -10.45 14.08
CA TRP A 54 -5.27 -9.12 14.26
C TRP A 54 -6.64 -9.18 14.95
N LEU A 55 -7.49 -10.10 14.54
CA LEU A 55 -8.84 -10.26 15.12
C LEU A 55 -8.77 -10.64 16.61
N LEU A 56 -7.90 -11.60 16.97
CA LEU A 56 -7.68 -11.99 18.35
C LEU A 56 -7.13 -10.84 19.21
N ALA A 57 -6.20 -10.06 18.64
CA ALA A 57 -5.63 -8.91 19.35
C ALA A 57 -6.63 -7.74 19.44
N SER A 58 -7.44 -7.51 18.41
CA SER A 58 -8.51 -6.50 18.43
C SER A 58 -9.64 -6.85 19.42
N ALA A 59 -9.94 -8.13 19.57
CA ALA A 59 -10.88 -8.65 20.56
C ALA A 59 -10.29 -8.74 21.99
N ARG A 60 -9.02 -8.36 22.20
CA ARG A 60 -8.26 -8.45 23.45
C ARG A 60 -8.11 -9.88 24.00
N ILE A 61 -8.29 -10.90 23.16
CA ILE A 61 -8.08 -12.32 23.50
C ILE A 61 -6.58 -12.64 23.51
N LEU A 62 -5.81 -12.02 22.59
CA LEU A 62 -4.37 -12.20 22.44
C LEU A 62 -3.67 -10.86 22.68
N ASN A 63 -2.69 -10.82 23.57
CA ASN A 63 -1.77 -9.69 23.64
C ASN A 63 -0.77 -9.80 22.50
N TYR A 64 -0.71 -8.78 21.62
CA TYR A 64 0.17 -8.79 20.44
C TYR A 64 1.67 -8.80 20.79
N GLN A 65 2.06 -8.37 22.01
CA GLN A 65 3.43 -8.51 22.51
C GLN A 65 3.77 -9.96 22.95
N SER A 66 2.80 -10.87 22.98
CA SER A 66 3.05 -12.29 23.27
C SER A 66 3.68 -13.00 22.07
N HIS A 67 4.88 -12.56 21.64
CA HIS A 67 5.55 -13.05 20.42
C HIS A 67 5.76 -14.56 20.42
N ALA A 68 6.04 -15.17 21.60
CA ALA A 68 6.18 -16.63 21.70
C ALA A 68 4.87 -17.35 21.35
N LEU A 69 3.71 -16.87 21.82
CA LEU A 69 2.41 -17.45 21.51
C LEU A 69 2.06 -17.28 20.03
N ILE A 70 2.33 -16.08 19.46
CA ILE A 70 2.13 -15.84 18.03
C ILE A 70 3.00 -16.80 17.20
N PHE A 71 4.25 -17.04 17.61
CA PHE A 71 5.14 -17.98 16.93
C PHE A 71 4.63 -19.42 17.04
N VAL A 72 4.09 -19.83 18.19
CA VAL A 72 3.47 -21.17 18.36
C VAL A 72 2.25 -21.33 17.45
N LEU A 73 1.37 -20.32 17.39
CA LEU A 73 0.21 -20.32 16.48
C LEU A 73 0.64 -20.37 15.01
N PHE A 74 1.66 -19.60 14.64
CA PHE A 74 2.25 -19.65 13.30
C PHE A 74 2.78 -21.06 12.96
N THR A 75 3.57 -21.65 13.86
CA THR A 75 4.16 -22.98 13.66
C THR A 75 3.07 -24.06 13.58
N GLY A 76 2.04 -23.97 14.42
CA GLY A 76 0.90 -24.89 14.39
C GLY A 76 0.15 -24.83 13.04
N LEU A 77 -0.18 -23.64 12.58
CA LEU A 77 -0.86 -23.46 11.29
C LEU A 77 0.04 -23.84 10.11
N PHE A 78 1.33 -23.59 10.17
CA PHE A 78 2.32 -24.03 9.18
C PHE A 78 2.35 -25.56 9.06
N ILE A 79 2.46 -26.27 10.19
CA ILE A 79 2.45 -27.75 10.21
C ILE A 79 1.13 -28.29 9.70
N ALA A 80 -0.01 -27.71 10.15
CA ALA A 80 -1.34 -28.08 9.67
C ALA A 80 -1.46 -27.88 8.14
N GLY A 81 -0.93 -26.78 7.62
CA GLY A 81 -0.90 -26.49 6.19
C GLY A 81 -0.11 -27.53 5.39
N ILE A 82 1.06 -27.96 5.88
CA ILE A 82 1.84 -29.05 5.27
C ILE A 82 1.03 -30.35 5.26
N PHE A 83 0.43 -30.71 6.40
CA PHE A 83 -0.33 -31.96 6.54
C PHE A 83 -1.56 -31.99 5.62
N ILE A 84 -2.34 -30.92 5.58
CA ILE A 84 -3.50 -30.78 4.69
C ILE A 84 -3.06 -30.84 3.22
N SER A 85 -1.95 -30.19 2.86
CA SER A 85 -1.40 -30.23 1.50
C SER A 85 -0.99 -31.66 1.10
N TYR A 86 -0.44 -32.43 2.03
CA TYR A 86 -0.11 -33.83 1.83
C TYR A 86 -1.38 -34.68 1.57
N ILE A 87 -2.44 -34.50 2.36
CA ILE A 87 -3.72 -35.20 2.18
C ILE A 87 -4.34 -34.86 0.81
N ILE A 88 -4.37 -33.59 0.42
CA ILE A 88 -4.88 -33.17 -0.89
C ILE A 88 -4.12 -33.84 -2.01
N LYS A 89 -2.78 -33.92 -1.91
CA LYS A 89 -1.94 -34.59 -2.89
C LYS A 89 -2.22 -36.09 -2.96
N ALA A 90 -2.35 -36.78 -1.82
CA ALA A 90 -2.61 -38.21 -1.76
C ALA A 90 -3.97 -38.56 -2.43
N LYS A 91 -5.04 -37.79 -2.16
CA LYS A 91 -6.34 -37.96 -2.82
C LYS A 91 -6.25 -37.75 -4.34
N SER A 92 -5.56 -36.70 -4.79
CA SER A 92 -5.40 -36.39 -6.22
C SER A 92 -4.64 -37.49 -6.97
N THR A 93 -3.69 -38.16 -6.32
CA THR A 93 -2.91 -39.26 -6.91
C THR A 93 -3.76 -40.51 -7.08
N SER A 94 -4.69 -40.79 -6.16
CA SER A 94 -5.59 -41.93 -6.24
C SER A 94 -6.65 -41.81 -7.36
N GLU A 95 -7.10 -40.58 -7.67
CA GLU A 95 -8.10 -40.32 -8.70
C GLU A 95 -7.51 -40.14 -10.13
N ASN A 96 -6.22 -39.80 -10.26
CA ASN A 96 -5.58 -39.36 -11.51
C ASN A 96 -4.48 -40.34 -12.04
N ILE A 97 -4.61 -41.63 -11.85
CA ILE A 97 -3.67 -42.61 -12.44
C ILE A 97 -3.58 -42.51 -13.99
N LYS A 98 -4.42 -41.77 -14.65
CA LYS A 98 -4.50 -41.70 -16.13
C LYS A 98 -4.14 -40.36 -16.79
N LYS A 99 -3.88 -39.26 -16.06
CA LYS A 99 -3.42 -38.01 -16.70
C LYS A 99 -1.97 -37.72 -16.34
N LYS A 100 -1.06 -38.15 -17.24
CA LYS A 100 0.35 -37.72 -17.24
C LYS A 100 0.37 -36.20 -17.32
N GLU A 101 0.70 -35.51 -16.21
CA GLU A 101 0.95 -34.04 -16.24
C GLU A 101 2.14 -33.82 -17.18
N ILE A 102 1.89 -33.29 -18.37
CA ILE A 102 2.91 -32.80 -19.30
C ILE A 102 3.36 -31.44 -18.77
N GLY A 103 4.31 -31.43 -17.85
CA GLY A 103 4.84 -30.19 -17.27
C GLY A 103 5.99 -30.44 -16.28
N ARG A 104 6.67 -29.37 -15.87
CA ARG A 104 7.68 -29.45 -14.83
C ARG A 104 7.03 -29.90 -13.50
N PRO A 105 7.71 -30.71 -12.68
CA PRO A 105 7.24 -31.08 -11.35
C PRO A 105 6.90 -29.82 -10.52
N PHE A 106 5.90 -29.91 -9.66
CA PHE A 106 5.46 -28.82 -8.80
C PHE A 106 6.61 -28.10 -8.08
N TRP A 107 7.52 -28.87 -7.48
CA TRP A 107 8.66 -28.31 -6.73
C TRP A 107 9.62 -27.51 -7.57
N GLN A 108 9.82 -27.87 -8.84
CA GLN A 108 10.65 -27.09 -9.75
C GLN A 108 10.00 -25.75 -10.11
N GLN A 109 8.67 -25.71 -10.22
CA GLN A 109 7.94 -24.46 -10.46
C GLN A 109 7.97 -23.56 -9.23
N ALA A 110 7.75 -24.11 -8.04
CA ALA A 110 7.81 -23.40 -6.78
C ALA A 110 9.21 -22.82 -6.52
N LEU A 111 10.26 -23.65 -6.67
CA LEU A 111 11.65 -23.18 -6.52
C LEU A 111 12.03 -22.11 -7.53
N LEU A 112 11.57 -22.22 -8.77
CA LEU A 112 11.82 -21.17 -9.78
C LEU A 112 11.15 -19.85 -9.38
N LEU A 113 9.90 -19.89 -8.91
CA LEU A 113 9.19 -18.69 -8.46
C LEU A 113 9.87 -18.08 -7.23
N GLU A 114 10.30 -18.89 -6.27
CA GLU A 114 11.03 -18.39 -5.10
C GLU A 114 12.39 -17.81 -5.48
N ALA A 115 13.12 -18.46 -6.40
CA ALA A 115 14.39 -17.92 -6.88
C ALA A 115 14.23 -16.58 -7.60
N LEU A 116 13.20 -16.44 -8.45
CA LEU A 116 12.88 -15.18 -9.12
C LEU A 116 12.42 -14.12 -8.12
N GLY A 117 11.59 -14.48 -7.16
CA GLY A 117 11.12 -13.58 -6.12
C GLY A 117 12.24 -13.10 -5.20
N LEU A 118 13.11 -14.01 -4.77
CA LEU A 118 14.28 -13.68 -3.94
C LEU A 118 15.28 -12.81 -4.70
N LEU A 119 15.50 -13.08 -6.00
CA LEU A 119 16.34 -12.25 -6.84
C LEU A 119 15.79 -10.82 -6.94
N ALA A 120 14.49 -10.68 -7.25
CA ALA A 120 13.85 -9.38 -7.34
C ALA A 120 13.89 -8.62 -6.00
N PHE A 121 13.62 -9.32 -4.89
CA PHE A 121 13.73 -8.80 -3.53
C PHE A 121 15.15 -8.28 -3.25
N THR A 122 16.16 -9.10 -3.49
CA THR A 122 17.57 -8.76 -3.18
C THR A 122 18.06 -7.62 -4.06
N LEU A 123 17.76 -7.61 -5.36
CA LEU A 123 18.13 -6.51 -6.26
C LEU A 123 17.49 -5.18 -5.81
N TYR A 124 16.24 -5.21 -5.39
CA TYR A 124 15.57 -4.03 -4.87
C TYR A 124 16.21 -3.56 -3.56
N LEU A 125 16.56 -4.46 -2.63
CA LEU A 125 17.27 -4.09 -1.41
C LEU A 125 18.65 -3.49 -1.67
N VAL A 126 19.40 -4.03 -2.63
CA VAL A 126 20.69 -3.44 -3.05
C VAL A 126 20.48 -2.02 -3.57
N LEU A 127 19.46 -1.78 -4.35
CA LEU A 127 19.11 -0.43 -4.79
C LEU A 127 18.74 0.47 -3.60
N ARG A 128 17.86 0.01 -2.72
CA ARG A 128 17.43 0.76 -1.52
C ARG A 128 18.56 1.09 -0.58
N SER A 129 19.61 0.27 -0.52
CA SER A 129 20.76 0.52 0.37
C SER A 129 21.50 1.83 0.08
N HIS A 130 21.28 2.44 -1.07
CA HIS A 130 21.90 3.74 -1.43
C HIS A 130 21.10 4.94 -0.91
N ASN A 131 19.83 4.75 -0.49
CA ASN A 131 18.99 5.79 0.11
C ASN A 131 17.90 5.09 0.97
N ALA A 132 18.36 4.50 2.08
CA ALA A 132 17.50 3.65 2.93
C ALA A 132 16.67 4.45 3.94
N GLY A 133 17.02 5.71 4.22
CA GLY A 133 16.42 6.53 5.26
C GLY A 133 14.91 6.67 5.14
N ALA A 134 14.20 6.50 6.25
CA ALA A 134 12.77 6.83 6.34
C ALA A 134 12.60 8.28 6.84
N ASN A 135 13.18 9.21 6.11
CA ASN A 135 13.11 10.64 6.35
C ASN A 135 12.59 11.36 5.10
N GLY A 136 11.91 12.47 5.28
CA GLY A 136 11.29 13.25 4.21
C GLY A 136 10.07 12.54 3.59
N THR A 137 9.25 13.31 2.88
CA THR A 137 7.96 12.86 2.35
C THR A 137 7.11 12.13 3.41
N GLU A 138 6.24 11.21 3.02
CA GLU A 138 5.42 10.41 3.94
C GLU A 138 6.17 9.21 4.55
N ARG A 139 7.40 8.92 4.13
CA ARG A 139 8.22 7.82 4.68
C ARG A 139 8.38 7.90 6.20
N PHE A 140 8.47 9.11 6.72
CA PHE A 140 8.57 9.37 8.16
C PHE A 140 7.29 8.96 8.90
N MET A 141 6.12 9.28 8.33
CA MET A 141 4.83 8.85 8.81
C MET A 141 4.67 7.31 8.77
N ASP A 142 5.04 6.69 7.66
CA ASP A 142 4.97 5.24 7.51
C ASP A 142 5.86 4.51 8.53
N MET A 143 7.02 5.09 8.86
CA MET A 143 7.89 4.58 9.91
C MET A 143 7.22 4.70 11.30
N ALA A 144 6.54 5.82 11.59
CA ALA A 144 5.79 5.99 12.84
C ALA A 144 4.68 4.93 12.98
N MET A 145 3.91 4.69 11.90
CA MET A 145 2.87 3.67 11.87
C MET A 145 3.43 2.26 12.07
N LEU A 146 4.54 1.93 11.42
CA LEU A 146 5.21 0.63 11.56
C LEU A 146 5.74 0.42 12.99
N SER A 147 6.38 1.45 13.56
CA SER A 147 6.92 1.42 14.92
C SER A 147 5.81 1.25 15.96
N ALA A 148 4.75 2.06 15.87
CA ALA A 148 3.61 1.99 16.79
C ALA A 148 2.88 0.64 16.69
N ALA A 149 2.67 0.12 15.48
CA ALA A 149 2.10 -1.20 15.27
C ALA A 149 2.93 -2.32 15.92
N SER A 150 4.26 -2.21 15.91
CA SER A 150 5.16 -3.22 16.48
C SER A 150 5.17 -3.23 18.01
N LYS A 151 4.82 -2.12 18.64
CA LYS A 151 4.90 -1.92 20.10
C LYS A 151 3.55 -2.02 20.83
N THR A 152 2.45 -2.14 20.09
CA THR A 152 1.11 -2.21 20.67
C THR A 152 0.80 -3.55 21.34
N ASN A 153 -0.08 -3.53 22.31
CA ASN A 153 -0.66 -4.77 22.90
C ASN A 153 -1.93 -5.22 22.16
N TYR A 154 -2.73 -4.26 21.67
CA TYR A 154 -4.04 -4.50 21.06
C TYR A 154 -4.29 -3.52 19.91
N PHE A 155 -5.26 -3.83 19.03
CA PHE A 155 -5.64 -2.98 17.92
C PHE A 155 -7.04 -2.36 18.10
N PRO A 156 -7.27 -1.14 17.57
CA PRO A 156 -6.27 -0.25 16.98
C PRO A 156 -5.25 0.22 18.04
N PHE A 157 -4.02 0.50 17.61
CA PHE A 157 -2.99 1.01 18.51
C PHE A 157 -3.20 2.50 18.85
N ILE A 158 -2.52 2.94 19.93
CA ILE A 158 -2.48 4.36 20.29
C ILE A 158 -1.72 5.14 19.21
N ASP A 159 -2.28 6.25 18.83
CA ASP A 159 -1.70 7.13 17.82
C ASP A 159 -0.34 7.66 18.29
N PRO A 160 0.75 7.46 17.53
CA PRO A 160 2.05 7.96 17.92
C PRO A 160 2.10 9.50 17.92
N TRP A 161 1.24 10.15 17.14
CA TRP A 161 1.24 11.60 16.97
C TRP A 161 0.09 12.34 17.63
N TYR A 162 -0.81 11.60 18.31
CA TYR A 162 -1.90 12.19 19.07
C TYR A 162 -2.21 11.34 20.30
N ALA A 163 -1.40 11.51 21.34
CA ALA A 163 -1.50 10.72 22.58
C ALA A 163 -2.92 10.72 23.18
N GLY A 164 -3.30 9.59 23.77
CA GLY A 164 -4.64 9.39 24.31
C GLY A 164 -5.70 8.98 23.31
N HIS A 165 -5.41 9.00 22.00
CA HIS A 165 -6.31 8.61 20.95
C HIS A 165 -5.80 7.36 20.23
N THR A 166 -6.71 6.59 19.64
CA THR A 166 -6.34 5.51 18.74
C THR A 166 -6.10 6.08 17.33
N VAL A 167 -5.20 5.43 16.57
CA VAL A 167 -4.91 5.83 15.19
C VAL A 167 -6.18 5.82 14.34
N ASN A 168 -6.39 6.90 13.57
CA ASN A 168 -7.50 7.02 12.62
C ASN A 168 -6.98 7.06 11.18
N TYR A 169 -6.21 6.03 10.80
CA TYR A 169 -5.64 5.88 9.48
C TYR A 169 -5.58 4.40 9.05
N TYR A 170 -5.21 4.13 7.81
CA TYR A 170 -5.06 2.78 7.25
C TYR A 170 -3.81 2.08 7.80
N TYR A 171 -3.87 1.57 9.01
CA TYR A 171 -2.73 0.98 9.71
C TYR A 171 -2.53 -0.52 9.46
N TYR A 172 -3.50 -1.20 8.83
CA TYR A 172 -3.48 -2.66 8.74
C TYR A 172 -2.29 -3.18 7.92
N GLY A 173 -1.86 -2.44 6.87
CA GLY A 173 -0.67 -2.79 6.11
C GLY A 173 0.61 -2.73 6.94
N SER A 174 0.79 -1.65 7.72
CA SER A 174 1.91 -1.50 8.66
C SER A 174 1.88 -2.58 9.75
N TYR A 175 0.68 -2.95 10.23
CA TYR A 175 0.52 -4.08 11.13
C TYR A 175 1.02 -5.40 10.51
N LEU A 176 0.65 -5.72 9.26
CA LEU A 176 1.12 -6.94 8.59
C LEU A 176 2.65 -6.99 8.49
N MET A 177 3.29 -5.86 8.19
CA MET A 177 4.76 -5.77 8.14
C MET A 177 5.37 -5.90 9.54
N SER A 178 4.75 -5.32 10.57
CA SER A 178 5.18 -5.49 11.96
C SER A 178 5.04 -6.95 12.44
N LEU A 179 4.01 -7.67 11.99
CA LEU A 179 3.83 -9.09 12.27
C LEU A 179 4.97 -9.93 11.69
N LEU A 180 5.39 -9.64 10.46
CA LEU A 180 6.54 -10.29 9.84
C LEU A 180 7.85 -9.95 10.55
N SER A 181 8.02 -8.70 10.99
CA SER A 181 9.15 -8.25 11.82
C SER A 181 9.25 -9.08 13.10
N ASN A 182 8.14 -9.22 13.81
CA ASN A 182 8.06 -9.96 15.08
C ASN A 182 8.33 -11.46 14.88
N LEU A 183 7.79 -12.08 13.82
CA LEU A 183 8.06 -13.48 13.48
C LEU A 183 9.53 -13.72 13.14
N ALA A 184 10.16 -12.80 12.44
CA ALA A 184 11.58 -12.87 12.07
C ALA A 184 12.51 -12.34 13.18
N ARG A 185 11.96 -11.76 14.26
CA ARG A 185 12.70 -11.11 15.37
C ARG A 185 13.66 -10.04 14.86
N LEU A 186 13.20 -9.20 13.94
CA LEU A 186 14.00 -8.14 13.33
C LEU A 186 13.56 -6.76 13.82
N PRO A 187 14.47 -5.78 13.89
CA PRO A 187 14.11 -4.41 14.21
C PRO A 187 13.28 -3.78 13.08
N VAL A 188 12.29 -2.97 13.45
CA VAL A 188 11.39 -2.31 12.49
C VAL A 188 12.12 -1.37 11.54
N THR A 189 13.24 -0.80 11.94
CA THR A 189 14.09 0.07 11.11
C THR A 189 14.72 -0.66 9.92
N LEU A 190 15.00 -1.96 10.03
CA LEU A 190 15.38 -2.82 8.89
C LEU A 190 14.14 -3.30 8.14
N THR A 191 13.09 -3.67 8.89
CA THR A 191 11.83 -4.17 8.31
C THR A 191 11.19 -3.19 7.34
N TYR A 192 11.34 -1.89 7.54
CA TYR A 192 10.84 -0.87 6.62
C TYR A 192 11.30 -1.13 5.17
N ASN A 193 12.60 -1.29 4.97
CA ASN A 193 13.17 -1.54 3.64
C ASN A 193 12.93 -2.99 3.17
N PHE A 194 12.91 -3.97 4.08
CA PHE A 194 12.57 -5.35 3.73
C PHE A 194 11.13 -5.49 3.28
N ALA A 195 10.19 -4.77 3.89
CA ALA A 195 8.80 -4.70 3.47
C ALA A 195 8.65 -4.17 2.04
N LEU A 196 9.34 -3.09 1.69
CA LEU A 196 9.36 -2.55 0.34
C LEU A 196 9.87 -3.59 -0.69
N GLY A 197 10.96 -4.29 -0.38
CA GLY A 197 11.49 -5.37 -1.21
C GLY A 197 10.50 -6.53 -1.38
N LEU A 198 9.81 -6.92 -0.29
CA LEU A 198 8.80 -7.96 -0.33
C LEU A 198 7.61 -7.57 -1.21
N ILE A 199 7.09 -6.34 -1.05
CA ILE A 199 5.97 -5.82 -1.84
C ILE A 199 6.35 -5.77 -3.32
N TYR A 200 7.56 -5.29 -3.66
CA TYR A 200 8.08 -5.29 -5.03
C TYR A 200 8.12 -6.69 -5.63
N SER A 201 8.74 -7.64 -4.93
CA SER A 201 8.87 -9.02 -5.35
C SER A 201 7.50 -9.71 -5.53
N GLN A 202 6.58 -9.55 -4.57
CA GLN A 202 5.24 -10.15 -4.65
C GLN A 202 4.43 -9.53 -5.78
N SER A 203 4.52 -8.23 -6.02
CA SER A 203 3.82 -7.54 -7.11
C SER A 203 4.28 -8.05 -8.49
N LEU A 204 5.59 -8.28 -8.66
CA LEU A 204 6.13 -8.90 -9.87
C LEU A 204 5.59 -10.32 -10.09
N LEU A 205 5.61 -11.16 -9.06
CA LEU A 205 5.18 -12.55 -9.17
C LEU A 205 3.68 -12.68 -9.43
N LEU A 206 2.84 -11.92 -8.69
CA LEU A 206 1.39 -11.99 -8.82
C LEU A 206 0.92 -11.46 -10.18
N SER A 207 1.42 -10.29 -10.61
CA SER A 207 1.07 -9.72 -11.91
C SER A 207 1.57 -10.58 -13.06
N GLY A 208 2.82 -11.04 -13.02
CA GLY A 208 3.39 -11.92 -14.03
C GLY A 208 2.62 -13.24 -14.16
N SER A 209 2.19 -13.82 -13.03
CA SER A 209 1.40 -15.07 -13.03
C SER A 209 0.00 -14.87 -13.62
N LEU A 210 -0.67 -13.75 -13.33
CA LEU A 210 -1.96 -13.42 -13.92
C LEU A 210 -1.82 -13.21 -15.44
N ILE A 211 -0.81 -12.45 -15.86
CA ILE A 211 -0.54 -12.22 -17.29
C ILE A 211 -0.23 -13.55 -18.00
N TYR A 212 0.55 -14.42 -17.38
CA TYR A 212 0.81 -15.76 -17.94
C TYR A 212 -0.45 -16.61 -18.03
N ALA A 213 -1.30 -16.56 -17.01
CA ALA A 213 -2.57 -17.31 -17.01
C ALA A 213 -3.46 -16.88 -18.19
N LEU A 214 -3.55 -15.58 -18.44
CA LEU A 214 -4.38 -15.00 -19.50
C LEU A 214 -3.77 -15.18 -20.90
N SER A 215 -2.44 -15.00 -21.06
CA SER A 215 -1.78 -14.96 -22.36
C SER A 215 -1.13 -16.28 -22.79
N LYS A 216 -0.76 -17.16 -21.84
CA LYS A 216 0.11 -18.32 -22.00
C LYS A 216 1.53 -17.96 -22.52
N SER A 217 1.91 -16.68 -22.46
CA SER A 217 3.20 -16.16 -22.91
C SER A 217 4.11 -15.81 -21.72
N LYS A 218 5.19 -16.56 -21.53
CA LYS A 218 6.19 -16.28 -20.49
C LYS A 218 6.90 -14.93 -20.73
N LYS A 219 7.18 -14.58 -21.99
CA LYS A 219 7.81 -13.31 -22.35
C LYS A 219 6.93 -12.13 -21.92
N MET A 220 5.64 -12.19 -22.27
CA MET A 220 4.70 -11.13 -21.91
C MET A 220 4.39 -11.08 -20.42
N ALA A 221 4.49 -12.20 -19.70
CA ALA A 221 4.39 -12.21 -18.24
C ALA A 221 5.51 -11.38 -17.59
N VAL A 222 6.76 -11.54 -18.05
CA VAL A 222 7.90 -10.75 -17.57
C VAL A 222 7.75 -9.29 -18.00
N VAL A 223 7.44 -9.03 -19.27
CA VAL A 223 7.22 -7.67 -19.79
C VAL A 223 6.20 -6.91 -18.97
N GLY A 224 5.04 -7.51 -18.74
CA GLY A 224 3.96 -6.82 -18.04
C GLY A 224 4.22 -6.66 -16.54
N ALA A 225 4.90 -7.61 -15.90
CA ALA A 225 5.31 -7.47 -14.51
C ALA A 225 6.29 -6.30 -14.33
N VAL A 226 7.28 -6.17 -15.21
CA VAL A 226 8.24 -5.05 -15.22
C VAL A 226 7.53 -3.74 -15.59
N LEU A 227 6.62 -3.77 -16.57
CA LEU A 227 5.85 -2.58 -16.98
C LEU A 227 5.03 -2.04 -15.81
N LEU A 228 4.38 -2.91 -15.03
CA LEU A 228 3.56 -2.52 -13.89
C LEU A 228 4.39 -1.92 -12.75
N THR A 229 5.51 -2.55 -12.39
CA THR A 229 6.24 -2.22 -11.16
C THR A 229 7.39 -1.26 -11.33
N THR A 230 7.98 -1.19 -12.55
CA THR A 230 9.29 -0.53 -12.76
C THR A 230 9.22 0.57 -13.81
N CYS A 231 8.38 0.43 -14.83
CA CYS A 231 8.35 1.37 -15.95
C CYS A 231 7.54 2.64 -15.61
N GLY A 232 7.98 3.77 -16.21
CA GLY A 232 7.26 5.04 -16.17
C GLY A 232 6.32 5.22 -17.36
N THR A 233 5.79 6.44 -17.49
CA THR A 233 4.83 6.85 -18.52
C THR A 233 5.54 7.36 -19.76
N LEU A 234 4.84 7.39 -20.92
CA LEU A 234 5.32 8.08 -22.13
C LEU A 234 5.48 9.59 -21.91
N PHE A 235 4.68 10.17 -21.02
CA PHE A 235 4.81 11.57 -20.65
C PHE A 235 6.21 11.87 -20.10
N PHE A 236 6.69 11.04 -19.16
CA PHE A 236 8.04 11.20 -18.60
C PHE A 236 9.12 10.98 -19.65
N ALA A 237 8.98 9.97 -20.51
CA ALA A 237 9.93 9.72 -21.59
C ALA A 237 10.03 10.91 -22.55
N ASN A 238 8.90 11.53 -22.90
CA ASN A 238 8.88 12.74 -23.74
C ASN A 238 9.55 13.94 -23.04
N CYS A 239 9.35 14.12 -21.74
CA CYS A 239 10.06 15.14 -20.95
C CYS A 239 11.58 14.89 -21.02
N ALA A 240 12.02 13.68 -20.75
CA ALA A 240 13.43 13.30 -20.72
C ALA A 240 14.11 13.48 -22.10
N LEU A 241 13.44 13.11 -23.18
CA LEU A 241 13.96 13.26 -24.55
C LEU A 241 14.15 14.71 -24.97
N ARG A 242 13.31 15.64 -24.50
CA ARG A 242 13.42 17.08 -24.80
C ARG A 242 14.60 17.75 -24.12
N THR A 243 15.10 17.19 -23.02
CA THR A 243 16.13 17.80 -22.16
C THR A 243 17.53 17.24 -22.38
N SER A 244 17.76 16.49 -23.48
CA SER A 244 19.01 15.79 -23.83
C SER A 244 19.23 14.49 -23.02
N PHE A 245 19.24 13.39 -23.75
CA PHE A 245 19.35 12.02 -23.22
C PHE A 245 20.67 11.74 -22.49
N PHE A 246 21.72 12.53 -22.72
CA PHE A 246 23.06 12.27 -22.21
C PHE A 246 23.50 13.17 -21.06
N HIS A 247 22.70 14.16 -20.66
CA HIS A 247 22.99 14.96 -19.48
C HIS A 247 22.04 14.58 -18.33
N PRO A 248 22.53 14.57 -17.08
CA PRO A 248 21.65 14.35 -15.93
C PRO A 248 20.50 15.35 -16.00
N ILE A 249 19.32 14.84 -16.07
CA ILE A 249 18.07 15.52 -16.40
C ILE A 249 17.78 16.57 -15.32
N THR A 250 18.27 17.76 -15.49
CA THR A 250 18.09 18.86 -14.52
C THR A 250 16.69 19.46 -14.56
N THR A 251 15.99 19.31 -15.67
CA THR A 251 14.66 19.91 -15.90
C THR A 251 13.52 18.90 -15.82
N CYS A 252 13.79 17.58 -15.91
CA CYS A 252 12.82 16.51 -15.80
C CYS A 252 13.14 15.66 -14.56
N SER A 253 12.70 16.12 -13.39
CA SER A 253 12.86 15.41 -12.14
C SER A 253 12.05 14.10 -12.15
N TYR A 254 12.54 13.05 -11.48
CA TYR A 254 11.78 11.82 -11.23
C TYR A 254 10.40 12.11 -10.63
N ALA A 255 10.28 13.14 -9.77
CA ALA A 255 9.02 13.59 -9.17
C ALA A 255 8.05 14.19 -10.21
N SER A 256 8.55 14.73 -11.35
CA SER A 256 7.71 15.27 -12.41
C SER A 256 6.83 14.20 -13.07
N SER A 257 7.16 12.91 -12.90
CA SER A 257 6.34 11.81 -13.39
C SER A 257 4.94 11.77 -12.76
N THR A 258 4.75 12.39 -11.60
CA THR A 258 3.48 12.45 -10.87
C THR A 258 2.71 13.74 -11.13
N ARG A 259 3.23 14.65 -11.99
CA ARG A 259 2.63 15.94 -12.34
C ARG A 259 2.68 16.11 -13.86
N LEU A 260 1.61 15.71 -14.54
CA LEU A 260 1.58 15.58 -16.00
C LEU A 260 1.51 16.92 -16.75
N TYR A 261 1.22 18.03 -16.08
CA TYR A 261 1.19 19.38 -16.66
C TYR A 261 1.32 20.44 -15.56
N SER A 262 1.56 21.68 -15.94
CA SER A 262 1.71 22.79 -14.98
C SER A 262 0.73 23.93 -15.32
N PRO A 263 0.05 24.52 -14.33
CA PRO A 263 -0.06 24.06 -12.94
C PRO A 263 -0.92 22.79 -12.81
N SER A 264 -0.39 21.74 -12.16
CA SER A 264 -1.12 20.50 -11.95
C SER A 264 -1.55 20.38 -10.49
N TYR A 265 -2.85 20.39 -10.28
CA TYR A 265 -3.51 20.16 -8.97
C TYR A 265 -4.02 18.70 -8.85
N ILE A 266 -3.69 17.85 -9.81
CA ILE A 266 -3.93 16.41 -9.74
C ILE A 266 -2.62 15.66 -9.54
N ILE A 267 -2.73 14.50 -8.88
CA ILE A 267 -1.61 13.62 -8.61
C ILE A 267 -1.81 12.34 -9.43
N ASN A 268 -0.79 11.94 -10.20
CA ASN A 268 -0.82 10.76 -11.06
C ASN A 268 0.35 9.83 -10.71
N GLU A 269 0.36 9.33 -9.49
CA GLU A 269 1.39 8.37 -9.08
C GLU A 269 1.13 6.99 -9.71
N ILE A 270 2.25 6.29 -9.95
CA ILE A 270 2.29 4.93 -10.48
C ILE A 270 3.23 4.09 -9.61
N PRO A 271 3.12 2.75 -9.61
CA PRO A 271 3.93 1.90 -8.74
C PRO A 271 5.43 2.15 -8.83
N SER A 272 5.97 2.40 -10.01
CA SER A 272 7.40 2.68 -10.19
C SER A 272 7.89 3.93 -9.43
N TYR A 273 7.06 4.97 -9.33
CA TYR A 273 7.37 6.15 -8.51
C TYR A 273 7.39 5.82 -7.03
N SER A 274 6.34 5.18 -6.52
CA SER A 274 6.25 4.80 -5.10
C SER A 274 7.40 3.86 -4.69
N PHE A 275 7.79 2.90 -5.55
CA PHE A 275 8.97 2.07 -5.33
C PHE A 275 10.28 2.87 -5.39
N THR A 276 10.39 3.88 -6.25
CA THR A 276 11.59 4.73 -6.33
C THR A 276 11.79 5.51 -5.04
N VAL A 277 10.76 6.22 -4.57
CA VAL A 277 10.89 7.03 -3.34
C VAL A 277 10.92 6.17 -2.08
N GLY A 278 10.56 4.89 -2.19
CA GLY A 278 10.54 3.97 -1.05
C GLY A 278 9.47 4.34 -0.03
N ASP A 279 8.30 4.69 -0.53
CA ASP A 279 7.14 5.12 0.25
C ASP A 279 6.34 3.88 0.67
N LEU A 280 6.45 3.49 1.95
CA LEU A 280 5.72 2.32 2.49
C LEU A 280 4.25 2.64 2.81
N HIS A 281 3.70 3.54 2.01
CA HIS A 281 2.35 4.07 2.19
C HIS A 281 1.25 3.06 1.82
N ALA A 282 0.04 3.30 2.31
CA ALA A 282 -1.11 2.41 2.19
C ALA A 282 -1.36 1.88 0.77
N HIS A 283 -1.26 2.72 -0.26
CA HIS A 283 -1.51 2.33 -1.66
C HIS A 283 -0.43 1.38 -2.22
N LEU A 284 0.84 1.54 -1.79
CA LEU A 284 1.90 0.62 -2.18
C LEU A 284 1.84 -0.68 -1.38
N LEU A 285 1.60 -0.59 -0.06
CA LEU A 285 1.36 -1.75 0.81
C LEU A 285 0.23 -2.63 0.27
N ALA A 286 -0.82 -2.02 -0.28
CA ALA A 286 -1.99 -2.72 -0.79
C ALA A 286 -1.76 -3.42 -2.14
N LEU A 287 -0.76 -3.03 -2.94
CA LEU A 287 -0.58 -3.51 -4.32
C LEU A 287 -0.56 -5.04 -4.46
N PRO A 288 0.19 -5.83 -3.66
CA PRO A 288 0.13 -7.30 -3.74
C PRO A 288 -1.26 -7.86 -3.41
N PHE A 289 -1.99 -7.23 -2.51
CA PHE A 289 -3.33 -7.67 -2.10
C PHE A 289 -4.38 -7.31 -3.14
N PHE A 290 -4.25 -6.16 -3.80
CA PHE A 290 -5.03 -5.80 -4.99
C PHE A 290 -4.82 -6.82 -6.11
N LEU A 291 -3.57 -7.19 -6.40
CA LEU A 291 -3.24 -8.23 -7.40
C LEU A 291 -3.74 -9.62 -7.01
N LEU A 292 -3.73 -9.96 -5.71
CA LEU A 292 -4.37 -11.17 -5.19
C LEU A 292 -5.88 -11.14 -5.47
N GLY A 293 -6.54 -10.01 -5.21
CA GLY A 293 -7.95 -9.78 -5.53
C GLY A 293 -8.26 -10.02 -7.02
N LEU A 294 -7.44 -9.48 -7.92
CA LEU A 294 -7.56 -9.72 -9.37
C LEU A 294 -7.46 -11.21 -9.71
N LEU A 295 -6.51 -11.94 -9.10
CA LEU A 295 -6.33 -13.39 -9.32
C LEU A 295 -7.51 -14.21 -8.79
N LEU A 296 -8.07 -13.86 -7.64
CA LEU A 296 -9.26 -14.52 -7.09
C LEU A 296 -10.50 -14.28 -7.96
N ILE A 297 -10.67 -13.06 -8.48
CA ILE A 297 -11.76 -12.73 -9.41
C ILE A 297 -11.55 -13.45 -10.76
N TYR A 298 -10.31 -13.56 -11.23
CA TYR A 298 -10.01 -14.38 -12.40
C TYR A 298 -10.41 -15.86 -12.18
N ALA A 299 -10.19 -16.41 -10.99
CA ALA A 299 -10.64 -17.76 -10.66
C ALA A 299 -12.16 -17.92 -10.75
N ILE A 300 -12.94 -16.88 -10.43
CA ILE A 300 -14.41 -16.87 -10.61
C ILE A 300 -14.76 -16.88 -12.10
N MET A 301 -14.01 -16.12 -12.90
CA MET A 301 -14.24 -16.09 -14.36
C MET A 301 -14.02 -17.44 -15.05
N GLU A 302 -13.06 -18.23 -14.60
CA GLU A 302 -12.74 -19.54 -15.14
C GLU A 302 -13.79 -20.64 -14.80
N ASN A 303 -14.70 -20.37 -13.86
CA ASN A 303 -15.69 -21.34 -13.43
C ASN A 303 -17.07 -21.01 -14.02
N ASP A 304 -17.74 -22.00 -14.62
CA ASP A 304 -19.10 -21.84 -15.15
C ASP A 304 -20.14 -21.81 -14.04
N LYS A 305 -19.90 -22.49 -12.93
CA LYS A 305 -20.77 -22.51 -11.75
C LYS A 305 -20.08 -21.89 -10.55
N PRO A 306 -20.79 -21.15 -9.69
CA PRO A 306 -20.19 -20.54 -8.51
C PRO A 306 -19.77 -21.62 -7.49
N ARG A 307 -18.56 -21.47 -6.96
CA ARG A 307 -18.09 -22.26 -5.83
C ARG A 307 -18.34 -21.46 -4.56
N LEU A 308 -19.44 -21.73 -3.84
CA LEU A 308 -19.89 -20.91 -2.70
C LEU A 308 -18.82 -20.79 -1.61
N TRP A 309 -17.99 -21.82 -1.41
CA TRP A 309 -16.88 -21.78 -0.44
C TRP A 309 -15.80 -20.75 -0.78
N LEU A 310 -15.74 -20.26 -2.03
CA LEU A 310 -14.81 -19.21 -2.44
C LEU A 310 -15.28 -17.82 -1.96
N ALA A 311 -16.55 -17.65 -1.64
CA ALA A 311 -17.11 -16.37 -1.18
C ALA A 311 -16.45 -15.84 0.11
N PRO A 312 -16.24 -16.63 1.18
CA PRO A 312 -15.52 -16.16 2.36
C PRO A 312 -14.04 -15.84 2.06
N VAL A 313 -13.39 -16.56 1.16
CA VAL A 313 -11.99 -16.29 0.78
C VAL A 313 -11.88 -14.95 0.04
N LEU A 314 -12.78 -14.71 -0.92
CA LEU A 314 -12.84 -13.44 -1.63
C LEU A 314 -13.25 -12.31 -0.67
N GLY A 315 -14.26 -12.53 0.18
CA GLY A 315 -14.69 -11.56 1.19
C GLY A 315 -13.55 -11.16 2.14
N LEU A 316 -12.74 -12.12 2.58
CA LEU A 316 -11.56 -11.84 3.39
C LEU A 316 -10.50 -11.03 2.62
N SER A 317 -10.25 -11.37 1.35
CA SER A 317 -9.32 -10.61 0.50
C SER A 317 -9.79 -9.17 0.30
N LEU A 318 -11.08 -8.95 0.04
CA LEU A 318 -11.68 -7.62 -0.11
C LEU A 318 -11.61 -6.81 1.20
N ALA A 319 -11.98 -7.43 2.32
CA ALA A 319 -11.90 -6.79 3.63
C ALA A 319 -10.46 -6.39 3.97
N THR A 320 -9.49 -7.29 3.78
CA THR A 320 -8.08 -7.02 4.01
C THR A 320 -7.57 -5.88 3.12
N SER A 321 -7.88 -5.90 1.82
CA SER A 321 -7.52 -4.81 0.91
C SER A 321 -8.12 -3.49 1.38
N GLY A 322 -9.39 -3.47 1.80
CA GLY A 322 -10.05 -2.28 2.34
C GLY A 322 -9.44 -1.76 3.64
N MET A 323 -8.96 -2.66 4.51
CA MET A 323 -8.26 -2.28 5.75
C MET A 323 -6.86 -1.71 5.49
N ILE A 324 -6.18 -2.13 4.41
CA ILE A 324 -4.89 -1.58 3.99
C ILE A 324 -5.09 -0.26 3.23
N ASN A 325 -6.06 -0.22 2.32
CA ASN A 325 -6.38 0.94 1.48
C ASN A 325 -7.84 0.87 1.04
N ALA A 326 -8.69 1.71 1.58
CA ALA A 326 -10.13 1.68 1.29
C ALA A 326 -10.48 1.89 -0.19
N TRP A 327 -9.62 2.55 -0.95
CA TRP A 327 -9.80 2.78 -2.39
C TRP A 327 -9.74 1.47 -3.20
N ASP A 328 -8.92 0.50 -2.76
CA ASP A 328 -8.82 -0.82 -3.37
C ASP A 328 -10.15 -1.59 -3.26
N LEU A 329 -10.81 -1.48 -2.10
CA LEU A 329 -12.11 -2.11 -1.89
C LEU A 329 -13.14 -1.66 -2.92
N ILE A 330 -13.16 -0.36 -3.26
CA ILE A 330 -14.08 0.20 -4.26
C ILE A 330 -13.80 -0.42 -5.64
N SER A 331 -12.56 -0.35 -6.10
CA SER A 331 -12.19 -0.87 -7.43
C SER A 331 -12.38 -2.37 -7.55
N LEU A 332 -12.00 -3.15 -6.52
CA LEU A 332 -12.20 -4.60 -6.51
C LEU A 332 -13.69 -4.97 -6.42
N SER A 333 -14.49 -4.24 -5.65
CA SER A 333 -15.95 -4.45 -5.58
C SER A 333 -16.64 -4.17 -6.92
N CYS A 334 -16.22 -3.10 -7.62
CA CYS A 334 -16.71 -2.84 -8.98
C CYS A 334 -16.34 -3.99 -9.94
N LEU A 335 -15.11 -4.51 -9.82
CA LEU A 335 -14.67 -5.64 -10.66
C LEU A 335 -15.48 -6.92 -10.36
N VAL A 336 -15.74 -7.20 -9.07
CA VAL A 336 -16.64 -8.31 -8.65
C VAL A 336 -18.03 -8.10 -9.23
N GLY A 337 -18.60 -6.90 -9.13
CA GLY A 337 -19.92 -6.56 -9.67
C GLY A 337 -20.01 -6.78 -11.17
N LEU A 338 -19.04 -6.29 -11.95
CA LEU A 338 -18.98 -6.50 -13.41
C LEU A 338 -18.81 -7.99 -13.76
N THR A 339 -18.01 -8.72 -12.99
CA THR A 339 -17.83 -10.17 -13.17
C THR A 339 -19.13 -10.93 -12.92
N LEU A 340 -19.83 -10.62 -11.84
CA LEU A 340 -21.13 -11.23 -11.52
C LEU A 340 -22.19 -10.88 -12.56
N LEU A 341 -22.25 -9.62 -13.00
CA LEU A 341 -23.15 -9.19 -14.07
C LEU A 341 -22.90 -10.00 -15.34
N TYR A 342 -21.64 -10.14 -15.75
CA TYR A 342 -21.28 -10.97 -16.91
C TYR A 342 -21.73 -12.43 -16.74
N LYS A 343 -21.51 -13.03 -15.56
CA LYS A 343 -21.92 -14.43 -15.28
C LYS A 343 -23.44 -14.60 -15.29
N LEU A 344 -24.18 -13.63 -14.75
CA LEU A 344 -25.64 -13.63 -14.77
C LEU A 344 -26.19 -13.49 -16.20
N LEU A 345 -25.65 -12.56 -17.01
CA LEU A 345 -26.04 -12.38 -18.40
C LEU A 345 -25.73 -13.63 -19.21
N ARG A 346 -24.56 -14.24 -19.02
CA ARG A 346 -24.19 -15.49 -19.70
C ARG A 346 -25.11 -16.65 -19.32
N ALA A 347 -25.42 -16.79 -18.03
CA ALA A 347 -26.38 -17.82 -17.57
C ALA A 347 -27.80 -17.57 -18.15
N TRP A 348 -28.22 -16.31 -18.20
CA TRP A 348 -29.49 -15.95 -18.80
C TRP A 348 -29.58 -16.32 -20.28
N GLN A 349 -28.53 -16.10 -21.06
CA GLN A 349 -28.49 -16.33 -22.50
C GLN A 349 -28.29 -17.81 -22.86
N ASN A 350 -27.39 -18.52 -22.15
CA ASN A 350 -26.87 -19.81 -22.62
C ASN A 350 -27.41 -21.03 -21.85
N GLU A 351 -27.95 -20.84 -20.62
CA GLU A 351 -28.49 -21.96 -19.85
C GLU A 351 -29.85 -22.44 -20.36
N PRO A 352 -30.07 -23.76 -20.38
CA PRO A 352 -31.38 -24.33 -20.64
C PRO A 352 -32.46 -23.81 -19.69
N LYS A 353 -33.71 -23.71 -20.12
CA LYS A 353 -34.82 -23.17 -19.31
C LYS A 353 -34.94 -23.83 -17.93
N ASP A 354 -34.74 -25.13 -17.86
CA ASP A 354 -34.92 -25.94 -16.65
C ASP A 354 -33.81 -25.64 -15.58
N THR A 355 -32.60 -25.29 -16.00
CA THR A 355 -31.48 -25.03 -15.12
C THR A 355 -31.18 -23.53 -14.90
N LYS A 356 -31.68 -22.69 -15.77
CA LYS A 356 -31.41 -21.23 -15.81
C LYS A 356 -31.67 -20.55 -14.47
N ILE A 357 -32.86 -20.73 -13.90
CA ILE A 357 -33.25 -20.08 -12.65
C ILE A 357 -32.35 -20.55 -11.49
N VAL A 358 -31.99 -21.82 -11.47
CA VAL A 358 -31.11 -22.40 -10.45
C VAL A 358 -29.71 -21.79 -10.56
N THR A 359 -29.17 -21.70 -11.78
CA THR A 359 -27.83 -21.11 -12.02
C THR A 359 -27.80 -19.62 -11.64
N LEU A 360 -28.85 -18.86 -12.02
CA LEU A 360 -28.97 -17.45 -11.64
C LEU A 360 -29.04 -17.27 -10.12
N LYS A 361 -29.90 -18.08 -9.43
CA LYS A 361 -29.97 -18.06 -7.96
C LYS A 361 -28.62 -18.34 -7.30
N HIS A 362 -27.86 -19.31 -7.79
CA HIS A 362 -26.54 -19.64 -7.25
C HIS A 362 -25.53 -18.49 -7.43
N TRP A 363 -25.52 -17.80 -8.57
CA TRP A 363 -24.67 -16.63 -8.77
C TRP A 363 -25.06 -15.44 -7.88
N LEU A 364 -26.36 -15.19 -7.72
CA LEU A 364 -26.88 -14.19 -6.79
C LEU A 364 -26.53 -14.53 -5.34
N GLN A 365 -26.69 -15.79 -4.94
CA GLN A 365 -26.29 -16.28 -3.63
C GLN A 365 -24.78 -16.10 -3.41
N PHE A 366 -23.95 -16.43 -4.39
CA PHE A 366 -22.51 -16.22 -4.30
C PHE A 366 -22.18 -14.74 -4.08
N GLY A 367 -22.74 -13.83 -4.89
CA GLY A 367 -22.53 -12.40 -4.74
C GLY A 367 -22.97 -11.87 -3.36
N PHE A 368 -24.13 -12.33 -2.89
CA PHE A 368 -24.64 -11.99 -1.55
C PHE A 368 -23.71 -12.47 -0.44
N LEU A 369 -23.21 -13.69 -0.52
CA LEU A 369 -22.24 -14.22 0.43
C LEU A 369 -20.92 -13.43 0.41
N VAL A 370 -20.42 -13.04 -0.76
CA VAL A 370 -19.22 -12.17 -0.87
C VAL A 370 -19.46 -10.85 -0.12
N LEU A 371 -20.61 -10.21 -0.33
CA LEU A 371 -20.96 -8.96 0.38
C LEU A 371 -21.02 -9.15 1.89
N ILE A 372 -21.72 -10.20 2.35
CA ILE A 372 -21.83 -10.49 3.80
C ILE A 372 -20.44 -10.74 4.40
N PHE A 373 -19.65 -11.63 3.81
CA PHE A 373 -18.32 -11.93 4.35
C PHE A 373 -17.41 -10.71 4.32
N THR A 374 -17.44 -9.91 3.27
CA THR A 374 -16.67 -8.66 3.22
C THR A 374 -17.07 -7.73 4.35
N TRP A 375 -18.37 -7.52 4.55
CA TRP A 375 -18.89 -6.64 5.60
C TRP A 375 -18.56 -7.14 7.00
N VAL A 376 -18.84 -8.41 7.29
CA VAL A 376 -18.60 -9.02 8.60
C VAL A 376 -17.11 -8.99 8.98
N LEU A 377 -16.23 -9.26 8.01
CA LEU A 377 -14.79 -9.29 8.24
C LEU A 377 -14.17 -7.89 8.29
N LEU A 378 -14.78 -6.91 7.65
CA LEU A 378 -14.34 -5.50 7.71
C LEU A 378 -14.86 -4.78 8.96
N TRP A 379 -16.03 -5.20 9.49
CA TRP A 379 -16.73 -4.53 10.58
C TRP A 379 -15.88 -4.24 11.83
N PRO A 380 -15.03 -5.16 12.32
CA PRO A 380 -14.20 -4.89 13.51
C PRO A 380 -13.25 -3.69 13.31
N ALA A 381 -12.75 -3.47 12.09
CA ALA A 381 -11.92 -2.31 11.76
C ALA A 381 -12.74 -1.01 11.67
N LEU A 382 -13.94 -1.08 11.09
CA LEU A 382 -14.82 0.09 10.92
C LEU A 382 -15.35 0.66 12.24
N ARG A 383 -15.46 -0.16 13.28
CA ARG A 383 -15.97 0.28 14.60
C ARG A 383 -15.17 1.43 15.22
N SER A 384 -13.87 1.49 14.96
CA SER A 384 -12.94 2.49 15.51
C SER A 384 -12.53 3.56 14.49
N PHE A 385 -12.92 3.40 13.23
CA PHE A 385 -12.52 4.30 12.15
C PHE A 385 -13.52 5.45 11.99
N GLN A 386 -13.04 6.68 12.13
CA GLN A 386 -13.80 7.88 11.83
C GLN A 386 -13.59 8.23 10.35
N ASN A 387 -14.67 8.12 9.57
CA ASN A 387 -14.59 8.33 8.13
C ASN A 387 -14.45 9.85 7.80
N PRO A 388 -13.32 10.28 7.21
CA PRO A 388 -13.12 11.68 6.81
C PRO A 388 -13.79 12.03 5.47
N VAL A 389 -14.44 11.06 4.80
CA VAL A 389 -15.08 11.25 3.50
C VAL A 389 -16.44 11.93 3.68
N LEU A 390 -16.65 12.99 2.90
CA LEU A 390 -17.86 13.82 2.93
C LEU A 390 -18.91 13.42 1.88
N GLY A 391 -18.57 12.51 0.96
CA GLY A 391 -19.46 12.04 -0.08
C GLY A 391 -18.88 12.11 -1.48
N LEU A 392 -19.76 12.06 -2.49
CA LEU A 392 -19.40 12.14 -3.91
C LEU A 392 -19.65 13.56 -4.43
N GLY A 393 -18.72 14.11 -5.18
CA GLY A 393 -18.85 15.40 -5.87
C GLY A 393 -18.85 15.23 -7.40
N PHE A 394 -19.49 16.16 -8.09
CA PHE A 394 -19.45 16.28 -9.54
C PHE A 394 -18.47 17.36 -9.94
N VAL A 395 -17.46 17.04 -10.72
CA VAL A 395 -16.33 17.93 -11.04
C VAL A 395 -16.78 19.22 -11.76
N PRO A 396 -17.65 19.19 -12.79
CA PRO A 396 -18.09 20.39 -13.48
C PRO A 396 -18.76 21.40 -12.55
N ASP A 397 -19.63 20.93 -11.66
CA ASP A 397 -20.35 21.81 -10.72
C ASP A 397 -19.39 22.40 -9.70
N TYR A 398 -18.44 21.60 -9.19
CA TYR A 398 -17.46 22.06 -8.23
C TYR A 398 -16.55 23.15 -8.81
N VAL A 399 -16.01 22.95 -10.02
CA VAL A 399 -15.16 23.92 -10.72
C VAL A 399 -15.91 25.24 -10.96
N LYS A 400 -17.20 25.18 -11.34
CA LYS A 400 -18.05 26.34 -11.55
C LYS A 400 -18.33 27.08 -10.26
N GLN A 401 -18.69 26.35 -9.18
CA GLN A 401 -19.05 26.96 -7.89
C GLN A 401 -17.89 27.70 -7.23
N HIS A 402 -16.65 27.18 -7.37
CA HIS A 402 -15.47 27.74 -6.73
C HIS A 402 -14.69 28.70 -7.64
N THR A 403 -15.23 29.03 -8.83
CA THR A 403 -14.58 29.95 -9.81
C THR A 403 -13.11 29.63 -10.05
N LEU A 404 -12.79 28.35 -10.16
CA LEU A 404 -11.42 27.86 -10.27
C LEU A 404 -10.89 28.08 -11.71
N THR A 405 -10.55 29.33 -12.03
CA THR A 405 -10.05 29.72 -13.36
C THR A 405 -8.65 29.19 -13.67
N ASN A 406 -7.87 28.85 -12.63
CA ASN A 406 -6.50 28.37 -12.77
C ASN A 406 -6.39 26.84 -12.88
N ILE A 407 -7.50 26.11 -12.81
CA ILE A 407 -7.52 24.67 -12.95
C ILE A 407 -7.77 24.30 -14.41
N GLN A 408 -6.87 23.49 -14.98
CA GLN A 408 -7.12 22.88 -16.28
C GLN A 408 -8.06 21.68 -16.11
N TRP A 409 -9.32 21.89 -16.45
CA TRP A 409 -10.33 20.83 -16.53
C TRP A 409 -11.15 21.00 -17.82
N PRO A 410 -11.41 19.93 -18.58
CA PRO A 410 -10.88 18.56 -18.41
C PRO A 410 -9.35 18.49 -18.47
N THR A 411 -8.78 17.41 -17.95
CA THR A 411 -7.33 17.17 -18.05
C THR A 411 -6.89 17.26 -19.50
N PRO A 412 -5.78 17.96 -19.81
CA PRO A 412 -5.35 18.13 -21.20
C PRO A 412 -5.13 16.80 -21.91
N ILE A 413 -5.73 16.62 -23.07
CA ILE A 413 -5.68 15.37 -23.84
C ILE A 413 -4.25 14.86 -24.11
N LYS A 414 -3.27 15.77 -24.26
CA LYS A 414 -1.86 15.41 -24.39
C LYS A 414 -1.29 14.73 -23.13
N ALA A 415 -1.76 15.13 -21.95
CA ALA A 415 -1.36 14.52 -20.70
C ALA A 415 -1.99 13.11 -20.56
N GLU A 416 -3.27 12.99 -20.90
CA GLU A 416 -3.99 11.71 -20.93
C GLU A 416 -3.35 10.71 -21.92
N ILE A 417 -3.01 11.17 -23.13
CA ILE A 417 -2.29 10.34 -24.12
C ILE A 417 -0.91 9.94 -23.60
N GLY A 418 -0.19 10.87 -22.96
CA GLY A 418 1.11 10.58 -22.35
C GLY A 418 1.06 9.58 -21.21
N MET A 419 -0.02 9.56 -20.46
CA MET A 419 -0.23 8.63 -19.34
C MET A 419 -0.77 7.28 -19.83
N TRP A 420 -1.87 7.27 -20.58
CA TRP A 420 -2.67 6.09 -20.87
C TRP A 420 -2.59 5.61 -22.32
N GLY A 421 -2.20 6.49 -23.26
CA GLY A 421 -2.44 6.31 -24.69
C GLY A 421 -1.89 5.01 -25.25
N VAL A 422 -0.63 4.66 -24.96
CA VAL A 422 -0.02 3.43 -25.48
C VAL A 422 -0.65 2.16 -24.88
N LEU A 423 -0.99 2.20 -23.57
CA LEU A 423 -1.63 1.07 -22.91
C LEU A 423 -3.04 0.86 -23.45
N LEU A 424 -3.81 1.93 -23.64
CA LEU A 424 -5.15 1.87 -24.25
C LEU A 424 -5.09 1.41 -25.70
N LEU A 425 -4.12 1.90 -26.49
CA LEU A 425 -3.94 1.48 -27.88
C LEU A 425 -3.67 -0.03 -28.00
N GLY A 426 -2.71 -0.53 -27.22
CA GLY A 426 -2.36 -1.95 -27.25
C GLY A 426 -3.48 -2.84 -26.71
N SER A 427 -4.16 -2.41 -25.67
CA SER A 427 -5.32 -3.10 -25.09
C SER A 427 -6.50 -3.12 -26.05
N GLY A 428 -6.85 -1.98 -26.65
CA GLY A 428 -7.91 -1.86 -27.65
C GLY A 428 -7.62 -2.69 -28.91
N PHE A 429 -6.36 -2.68 -29.38
CA PHE A 429 -5.93 -3.53 -30.49
C PHE A 429 -6.13 -5.02 -30.16
N ALA A 430 -5.72 -5.47 -28.98
CA ALA A 430 -5.92 -6.86 -28.57
C ALA A 430 -7.40 -7.23 -28.53
N LEU A 431 -8.25 -6.42 -27.90
CA LEU A 431 -9.70 -6.65 -27.85
C LEU A 431 -10.34 -6.63 -29.24
N TYR A 432 -9.93 -5.74 -30.13
CA TYR A 432 -10.39 -5.72 -31.53
C TYR A 432 -10.04 -7.02 -32.25
N ARG A 433 -8.85 -7.57 -32.02
CA ARG A 433 -8.46 -8.89 -32.58
C ARG A 433 -9.38 -10.02 -32.10
N TYR A 434 -9.91 -9.93 -30.87
CA TYR A 434 -10.80 -10.94 -30.27
C TYR A 434 -12.28 -10.60 -30.40
N ARG A 435 -12.68 -9.55 -31.14
CA ARG A 435 -14.07 -9.08 -31.19
C ARG A 435 -15.10 -10.15 -31.58
N LYS A 436 -14.70 -11.19 -32.32
CA LYS A 436 -15.56 -12.31 -32.70
C LYS A 436 -15.77 -13.34 -31.56
N ASN A 437 -14.81 -13.41 -30.63
CA ASN A 437 -14.80 -14.40 -29.53
C ASN A 437 -14.57 -13.70 -28.18
N LEU A 438 -15.16 -12.52 -27.98
CA LEU A 438 -14.99 -11.73 -26.74
C LEU A 438 -15.39 -12.49 -25.48
N HIS A 439 -16.33 -13.44 -25.59
CA HIS A 439 -16.77 -14.27 -24.47
C HIS A 439 -15.64 -15.15 -23.89
N GLU A 440 -14.70 -15.61 -24.73
CA GLU A 440 -13.51 -16.35 -24.29
C GLU A 440 -12.48 -15.45 -23.59
N HIS A 441 -12.61 -14.14 -23.78
CA HIS A 441 -11.71 -13.10 -23.28
C HIS A 441 -12.43 -12.08 -22.40
N ALA A 442 -13.56 -12.47 -21.82
CA ALA A 442 -14.45 -11.58 -21.07
C ALA A 442 -13.72 -10.90 -19.89
N TYR A 443 -12.77 -11.58 -19.24
CA TYR A 443 -12.00 -10.97 -18.17
C TYR A 443 -11.15 -9.79 -18.66
N LEU A 444 -10.52 -9.90 -19.83
CA LEU A 444 -9.78 -8.78 -20.45
C LEU A 444 -10.73 -7.62 -20.80
N LEU A 445 -11.92 -7.92 -21.29
CA LEU A 445 -12.93 -6.88 -21.56
C LEU A 445 -13.36 -6.17 -20.28
N ILE A 446 -13.62 -6.92 -19.21
CA ILE A 446 -14.04 -6.35 -17.91
C ILE A 446 -12.94 -5.46 -17.33
N LEU A 447 -11.67 -5.89 -17.39
CA LEU A 447 -10.53 -5.06 -16.97
C LEU A 447 -10.45 -3.78 -17.80
N PHE A 448 -10.68 -3.85 -19.11
CA PHE A 448 -10.70 -2.68 -19.99
C PHE A 448 -11.82 -1.71 -19.62
N LEU A 449 -13.05 -2.22 -19.47
CA LEU A 449 -14.22 -1.41 -19.14
C LEU A 449 -14.04 -0.70 -17.79
N LEU A 450 -13.52 -1.40 -16.78
CA LEU A 450 -13.27 -0.79 -15.48
C LEU A 450 -12.15 0.24 -15.54
N SER A 451 -11.02 -0.07 -16.18
CA SER A 451 -9.89 0.87 -16.29
C SER A 451 -10.28 2.12 -17.06
N PHE A 452 -10.96 1.95 -18.21
CA PHE A 452 -11.44 3.07 -19.01
C PHE A 452 -12.52 3.88 -18.29
N GLY A 453 -13.43 3.18 -17.59
CA GLY A 453 -14.44 3.80 -16.74
C GLY A 453 -13.84 4.62 -15.59
N ILE A 454 -12.74 4.16 -14.99
CA ILE A 454 -11.99 4.92 -13.98
C ILE A 454 -11.38 6.18 -14.60
N ILE A 455 -10.69 6.07 -15.75
CA ILE A 455 -10.04 7.22 -16.41
C ILE A 455 -11.06 8.32 -16.73
N ILE A 456 -12.22 7.96 -17.27
CA ILE A 456 -13.29 8.91 -17.55
C ILE A 456 -13.98 9.37 -16.25
N GLY A 457 -14.19 8.42 -15.31
CA GLY A 457 -14.92 8.68 -14.08
C GLY A 457 -14.29 9.74 -13.19
N VAL A 458 -12.95 9.76 -13.08
CA VAL A 458 -12.24 10.76 -12.27
C VAL A 458 -12.23 12.16 -12.90
N GLU A 459 -12.58 12.29 -14.18
CA GLU A 459 -12.81 13.56 -14.84
C GLU A 459 -14.22 14.12 -14.56
N LEU A 460 -15.17 13.27 -14.17
CA LEU A 460 -16.56 13.65 -13.93
C LEU A 460 -16.92 13.66 -12.44
N PHE A 461 -16.36 12.73 -11.66
CA PHE A 461 -16.68 12.55 -10.26
C PHE A 461 -15.44 12.51 -9.39
N PHE A 462 -15.57 12.95 -8.15
CA PHE A 462 -14.52 12.87 -7.14
C PHE A 462 -15.11 12.55 -5.76
N ILE A 463 -14.30 11.91 -4.92
CA ILE A 463 -14.65 11.70 -3.51
C ILE A 463 -14.32 12.98 -2.76
N ARG A 464 -15.32 13.58 -2.12
CA ARG A 464 -15.14 14.78 -1.30
C ARG A 464 -14.42 14.41 -0.02
N ASP A 465 -13.29 15.06 0.19
CA ASP A 465 -12.46 14.94 1.37
C ASP A 465 -12.05 16.34 1.86
N ILE A 466 -11.09 16.41 2.78
CA ILE A 466 -10.59 17.68 3.32
C ILE A 466 -10.12 18.66 2.23
N TYR A 467 -9.51 18.17 1.14
CA TYR A 467 -9.01 19.05 0.07
C TYR A 467 -10.14 19.79 -0.63
N SER A 468 -11.32 19.20 -0.69
CA SER A 468 -12.48 19.87 -1.27
C SER A 468 -13.01 21.05 -0.43
N VAL A 469 -12.54 21.19 0.82
CA VAL A 469 -12.93 22.28 1.73
C VAL A 469 -11.75 23.20 2.02
N ALA A 470 -10.61 22.62 2.43
CA ALA A 470 -9.47 23.39 2.91
C ALA A 470 -8.53 23.85 1.78
N ASN A 471 -8.48 23.11 0.66
CA ASN A 471 -7.59 23.42 -0.47
C ASN A 471 -8.29 23.16 -1.82
N PRO A 472 -9.26 23.98 -2.21
CA PRO A 472 -10.11 23.76 -3.39
C PRO A 472 -9.38 23.38 -4.69
N PRO A 473 -8.20 23.90 -5.04
CA PRO A 473 -7.48 23.46 -6.23
C PRO A 473 -7.13 21.97 -6.26
N TYR A 474 -6.89 21.35 -5.10
CA TYR A 474 -6.55 19.94 -4.96
C TYR A 474 -7.75 19.01 -4.72
N PHE A 475 -8.98 19.51 -4.88
CA PHE A 475 -10.23 18.83 -4.50
C PHE A 475 -10.36 17.38 -5.00
N ARG A 476 -9.74 17.01 -6.12
CA ARG A 476 -9.78 15.66 -6.70
C ARG A 476 -8.42 14.95 -6.69
N ALA A 477 -7.40 15.51 -6.03
CA ALA A 477 -6.05 14.96 -6.05
C ALA A 477 -6.01 13.49 -5.57
N ASN A 478 -6.63 13.18 -4.43
CA ASN A 478 -6.72 11.81 -3.93
C ASN A 478 -7.49 10.89 -4.87
N THR A 479 -8.59 11.36 -5.46
CA THR A 479 -9.42 10.55 -6.38
C THR A 479 -8.64 10.18 -7.63
N THR A 480 -7.97 11.15 -8.27
CA THR A 480 -7.17 10.90 -9.47
C THR A 480 -5.98 10.00 -9.18
N PHE A 481 -5.31 10.22 -8.06
CA PHE A 481 -4.17 9.43 -7.63
C PHE A 481 -4.56 7.96 -7.37
N LYS A 482 -5.45 7.72 -6.42
CA LYS A 482 -5.76 6.36 -5.94
C LYS A 482 -6.41 5.51 -7.04
N PHE A 483 -7.38 6.03 -7.75
CA PHE A 483 -8.00 5.30 -8.86
C PHE A 483 -7.10 5.19 -10.10
N GLY A 484 -6.29 6.21 -10.38
CA GLY A 484 -5.27 6.15 -11.44
C GLY A 484 -4.27 5.02 -11.22
N TYR A 485 -3.87 4.79 -9.97
CA TYR A 485 -2.99 3.69 -9.58
C TYR A 485 -3.58 2.31 -9.92
N HIS A 486 -4.89 2.13 -9.69
CA HIS A 486 -5.60 0.91 -10.07
C HIS A 486 -5.73 0.77 -11.58
N ALA A 487 -6.09 1.85 -12.28
CA ALA A 487 -6.20 1.86 -13.75
C ALA A 487 -4.87 1.49 -14.40
N TRP A 488 -3.75 2.06 -13.91
CA TRP A 488 -2.40 1.70 -14.37
C TRP A 488 -2.12 0.20 -14.21
N SER A 489 -2.36 -0.33 -13.01
CA SER A 489 -2.11 -1.73 -12.69
C SER A 489 -2.91 -2.67 -13.60
N MET A 490 -4.20 -2.40 -13.77
CA MET A 490 -5.07 -3.21 -14.64
C MET A 490 -4.72 -3.07 -16.12
N LEU A 491 -4.38 -1.86 -16.59
CA LEU A 491 -3.99 -1.63 -17.99
C LEU A 491 -2.65 -2.29 -18.34
N CYS A 492 -1.66 -2.28 -17.46
CA CYS A 492 -0.40 -3.00 -17.67
C CYS A 492 -0.63 -4.52 -17.83
N ILE A 493 -1.50 -5.09 -16.98
CA ILE A 493 -1.90 -6.49 -17.09
C ILE A 493 -2.63 -6.75 -18.41
N LEU A 494 -3.63 -5.94 -18.72
CA LEU A 494 -4.46 -6.07 -19.91
C LEU A 494 -3.64 -5.92 -21.20
N PHE A 495 -2.79 -4.89 -21.31
CA PHE A 495 -1.89 -4.66 -22.43
C PHE A 495 -1.00 -5.89 -22.68
N SER A 496 -0.33 -6.35 -21.65
CA SER A 496 0.62 -7.44 -21.77
C SER A 496 -0.05 -8.79 -21.99
N ALA A 497 -1.15 -9.08 -21.26
CA ALA A 497 -1.91 -10.29 -21.46
C ALA A 497 -2.61 -10.34 -22.82
N GLY A 498 -3.23 -9.24 -23.22
CA GLY A 498 -3.93 -9.13 -24.49
C GLY A 498 -2.99 -9.32 -25.69
N LEU A 499 -1.89 -8.56 -25.73
CA LEU A 499 -0.88 -8.69 -26.79
C LEU A 499 -0.19 -10.07 -26.77
N GLY A 500 0.10 -10.60 -25.57
CA GLY A 500 0.65 -11.95 -25.43
C GLY A 500 -0.29 -13.01 -25.97
N ARG A 501 -1.59 -12.88 -25.76
CA ARG A 501 -2.57 -13.78 -26.33
C ARG A 501 -2.63 -13.68 -27.86
N VAL A 502 -2.51 -12.46 -28.45
CA VAL A 502 -2.41 -12.28 -29.90
C VAL A 502 -1.24 -13.08 -30.47
N LEU A 503 -0.09 -13.08 -29.81
CA LEU A 503 1.11 -13.81 -30.24
C LEU A 503 1.00 -15.33 -30.09
N THR A 504 0.21 -15.82 -29.11
CA THR A 504 0.11 -17.25 -28.82
C THR A 504 -1.10 -17.94 -29.48
N TYR A 505 -2.00 -17.18 -30.11
CA TYR A 505 -3.18 -17.73 -30.77
C TYR A 505 -2.79 -18.45 -32.06
N LYS A 506 -2.93 -19.79 -32.05
CA LYS A 506 -2.48 -20.66 -33.13
C LYS A 506 -3.22 -20.35 -34.45
N GLY A 507 -2.47 -20.12 -35.51
CA GLY A 507 -2.95 -20.13 -36.90
C GLY A 507 -3.51 -18.82 -37.47
N GLN A 508 -3.53 -17.70 -36.74
CA GLN A 508 -4.15 -16.45 -37.24
C GLN A 508 -3.28 -15.20 -37.17
N THR A 509 -2.01 -15.31 -36.77
CA THR A 509 -1.16 -14.11 -36.62
C THR A 509 -0.29 -13.93 -37.87
N SER A 510 -0.56 -12.90 -38.66
CA SER A 510 0.29 -12.54 -39.79
C SER A 510 1.65 -12.05 -39.30
N ARG A 511 2.68 -12.13 -40.14
CA ARG A 511 4.01 -11.55 -39.85
C ARG A 511 3.91 -10.07 -39.51
N MET A 512 3.04 -9.32 -40.19
CA MET A 512 2.82 -7.90 -39.95
C MET A 512 2.18 -7.64 -38.56
N THR A 513 1.19 -8.42 -38.16
CA THR A 513 0.61 -8.35 -36.80
C THR A 513 1.65 -8.65 -35.74
N THR A 514 2.46 -9.69 -35.95
CA THR A 514 3.55 -10.06 -35.03
C THR A 514 4.59 -8.93 -34.91
N ALA A 515 5.03 -8.37 -36.04
CA ALA A 515 5.95 -7.23 -36.05
C ALA A 515 5.35 -6.01 -35.32
N PHE A 516 4.09 -5.67 -35.61
CA PHE A 516 3.39 -4.58 -34.92
C PHE A 516 3.38 -4.77 -33.40
N VAL A 517 3.00 -5.96 -32.92
CA VAL A 517 2.96 -6.25 -31.47
C VAL A 517 4.36 -6.11 -30.84
N TYR A 518 5.40 -6.68 -31.46
CA TYR A 518 6.75 -6.55 -30.93
C TYR A 518 7.27 -5.11 -30.96
N THR A 519 6.97 -4.35 -32.00
CA THR A 519 7.30 -2.93 -32.08
C THR A 519 6.62 -2.13 -30.98
N LEU A 520 5.31 -2.35 -30.79
CA LEU A 520 4.55 -1.66 -29.74
C LEU A 520 5.09 -1.98 -28.36
N VAL A 521 5.39 -3.24 -28.07
CA VAL A 521 6.00 -3.68 -26.80
C VAL A 521 7.39 -3.06 -26.63
N ALA A 522 8.22 -3.08 -27.66
CA ALA A 522 9.57 -2.52 -27.61
C ALA A 522 9.54 -1.01 -27.34
N VAL A 523 8.69 -0.27 -28.07
CA VAL A 523 8.51 1.19 -27.85
C VAL A 523 8.02 1.47 -26.42
N THR A 524 7.03 0.72 -25.94
CA THR A 524 6.48 0.89 -24.58
C THR A 524 7.53 0.63 -23.51
N LEU A 525 8.31 -0.46 -23.64
CA LEU A 525 9.37 -0.78 -22.69
C LEU A 525 10.52 0.23 -22.76
N SER A 526 10.99 0.58 -23.96
CA SER A 526 12.09 1.54 -24.11
C SER A 526 11.72 2.90 -23.52
N ALA A 527 10.53 3.40 -23.79
CA ALA A 527 10.04 4.64 -23.19
C ALA A 527 9.81 4.50 -21.68
N GLY A 528 9.23 3.39 -21.22
CA GLY A 528 8.98 3.15 -19.81
C GLY A 528 10.26 3.03 -18.97
N LEU A 529 11.33 2.45 -19.52
CA LEU A 529 12.62 2.27 -18.85
C LEU A 529 13.44 3.56 -18.71
N VAL A 530 13.07 4.63 -19.44
CA VAL A 530 13.67 5.96 -19.23
C VAL A 530 13.46 6.44 -17.79
N TYR A 531 12.27 6.15 -17.22
CA TYR A 531 11.96 6.56 -15.85
C TYR A 531 12.88 5.94 -14.80
N PRO A 532 12.99 4.60 -14.66
CA PRO A 532 13.87 4.02 -13.65
C PRO A 532 15.33 4.40 -13.84
N TYR A 533 15.81 4.58 -15.08
CA TYR A 533 17.15 5.08 -15.34
C TYR A 533 17.36 6.47 -14.71
N ALA A 534 16.47 7.41 -15.00
CA ALA A 534 16.55 8.76 -14.44
C ALA A 534 16.35 8.77 -12.91
N ALA A 535 15.41 7.99 -12.41
CA ALA A 535 15.10 7.90 -11.00
C ALA A 535 16.25 7.29 -10.18
N ILE A 536 16.92 6.26 -10.70
CA ILE A 536 18.11 5.68 -10.06
C ILE A 536 19.22 6.71 -10.00
N ALA A 537 19.50 7.41 -11.09
CA ALA A 537 20.54 8.42 -11.13
C ALA A 537 20.28 9.58 -10.16
N GLN A 538 19.04 10.09 -10.13
CA GLN A 538 18.69 11.27 -9.35
C GLN A 538 18.43 10.98 -7.88
N PHE A 539 17.87 9.83 -7.54
CA PHE A 539 17.42 9.53 -6.18
C PHE A 539 18.37 8.63 -5.40
N TYR A 540 19.00 7.66 -6.07
CA TYR A 540 19.85 6.69 -5.40
C TYR A 540 21.35 6.99 -5.57
N LEU A 541 21.81 7.30 -6.78
CA LEU A 541 23.24 7.50 -7.04
C LEU A 541 23.71 8.91 -6.69
N SER A 542 22.81 9.87 -6.48
CA SER A 542 23.13 11.20 -5.96
C SER A 542 23.37 11.22 -4.45
N SER A 543 22.95 10.20 -3.72
CA SER A 543 23.18 10.07 -2.29
C SER A 543 24.62 9.61 -2.02
N HIS A 544 25.29 10.31 -1.11
CA HIS A 544 26.62 9.95 -0.62
C HIS A 544 26.58 9.23 0.74
N GLU A 545 25.37 8.87 1.20
CA GLU A 545 25.17 8.16 2.46
C GLU A 545 25.81 6.75 2.43
N PRO A 546 26.30 6.24 3.57
CA PRO A 546 26.77 4.85 3.68
C PRO A 546 25.68 3.86 3.28
N LYS A 547 26.10 2.79 2.58
CA LYS A 547 25.17 1.75 2.13
C LYS A 547 24.68 0.92 3.31
N THR A 548 23.41 1.07 3.63
CA THR A 548 22.71 0.37 4.70
C THR A 548 21.26 0.13 4.32
N LEU A 549 20.58 -0.76 5.03
CA LEU A 549 19.13 -0.96 4.96
C LEU A 549 18.41 -0.48 6.23
N ASN A 550 19.16 0.14 7.16
CA ASN A 550 18.58 0.70 8.38
C ASN A 550 17.92 2.05 8.09
N ALA A 551 16.61 2.11 8.19
CA ALA A 551 15.80 3.31 7.92
C ALA A 551 16.09 4.49 8.88
N ALA A 552 16.70 4.24 10.05
CA ALA A 552 17.09 5.26 11.04
C ALA A 552 18.53 5.75 10.88
N HIS A 553 19.30 5.21 9.93
CA HIS A 553 20.74 5.52 9.82
C HIS A 553 21.04 7.00 9.56
N TRP A 554 20.17 7.69 8.84
CA TRP A 554 20.27 9.12 8.59
C TRP A 554 20.38 9.96 9.88
N MET A 555 19.68 9.53 10.97
CA MET A 555 19.77 10.21 12.27
C MET A 555 21.15 10.07 12.89
N GLN A 556 21.81 8.91 12.71
CA GLN A 556 23.15 8.67 13.23
C GLN A 556 24.17 9.67 12.65
N GLU A 557 23.96 10.11 11.41
CA GLU A 557 24.85 11.03 10.72
C GLU A 557 24.45 12.50 10.91
N GLN A 558 23.15 12.79 10.82
CA GLN A 558 22.65 14.17 10.81
C GLN A 558 22.29 14.69 12.21
N THR A 559 21.81 13.81 13.10
CA THR A 559 21.38 14.13 14.46
C THR A 559 21.79 13.02 15.45
N PRO A 560 23.10 12.83 15.67
CA PRO A 560 23.61 11.70 16.47
C PRO A 560 23.11 11.68 17.92
N GLU A 561 22.82 12.84 18.51
CA GLU A 561 22.25 12.95 19.84
C GLU A 561 20.81 12.42 19.89
N ASP A 562 19.99 12.78 18.86
CA ASP A 562 18.64 12.25 18.71
C ASP A 562 18.68 10.72 18.52
N TYR A 563 19.60 10.23 17.69
CA TYR A 563 19.77 8.79 17.46
C TYR A 563 20.11 8.05 18.76
N ALA A 564 21.07 8.56 19.53
CA ALA A 564 21.45 7.97 20.82
C ALA A 564 20.26 7.96 21.80
N THR A 565 19.46 9.03 21.82
CA THR A 565 18.25 9.13 22.66
C THR A 565 17.18 8.11 22.22
N VAL A 566 16.96 7.95 20.91
CA VAL A 566 16.05 6.92 20.36
C VAL A 566 16.49 5.52 20.78
N GLN A 567 17.79 5.22 20.73
CA GLN A 567 18.32 3.93 21.19
C GLN A 567 18.11 3.73 22.71
N TYR A 568 18.32 4.77 23.51
CA TYR A 568 18.06 4.72 24.95
C TYR A 568 16.57 4.46 25.23
N ILE A 569 15.67 5.19 24.56
CA ILE A 569 14.20 5.01 24.72
C ILE A 569 13.80 3.57 24.34
N ASN A 570 14.27 3.05 23.21
CA ASN A 570 13.93 1.69 22.76
C ASN A 570 14.37 0.58 23.72
N THR A 571 15.41 0.83 24.56
CA THR A 571 15.99 -0.16 25.47
C THR A 571 15.57 0.01 26.92
N HIS A 572 15.22 1.22 27.36
CA HIS A 572 15.02 1.53 28.79
C HIS A 572 13.63 2.10 29.10
N ILE A 573 12.90 2.62 28.12
CA ILE A 573 11.59 3.22 28.37
C ILE A 573 10.49 2.22 27.97
N PRO A 574 9.44 2.07 28.81
CA PRO A 574 8.34 1.19 28.48
C PRO A 574 7.65 1.60 27.18
N ASN A 575 7.11 0.60 26.47
CA ASN A 575 6.26 0.86 25.29
C ASN A 575 4.99 1.62 25.73
N ARG A 576 4.46 2.45 24.82
CA ARG A 576 3.22 3.22 25.02
C ARG A 576 3.33 4.37 26.03
N THR A 577 4.52 4.82 26.30
CA THR A 577 4.81 6.00 27.11
C THR A 577 4.53 7.28 26.30
N VAL A 578 4.05 8.32 26.96
CA VAL A 578 3.88 9.64 26.34
C VAL A 578 5.15 10.47 26.55
N ILE A 579 5.76 10.89 25.44
CA ILE A 579 6.99 11.68 25.40
C ILE A 579 6.67 13.01 24.74
N ALA A 580 6.83 14.11 25.46
CA ALA A 580 6.76 15.43 24.82
C ALA A 580 8.03 15.68 24.01
N GLU A 581 7.86 16.13 22.79
CA GLU A 581 8.90 16.60 21.87
C GLU A 581 8.35 17.75 21.01
N ALA A 582 9.18 18.36 20.18
CA ALA A 582 8.77 19.50 19.37
C ALA A 582 7.65 19.14 18.39
N VAL A 583 6.58 19.94 18.40
CA VAL A 583 5.46 19.85 17.48
C VAL A 583 5.81 20.52 16.15
N GLY A 584 5.47 19.90 15.05
CA GLY A 584 5.72 20.44 13.72
C GLY A 584 4.64 20.08 12.70
N ASP A 585 4.95 20.34 11.46
CA ASP A 585 4.05 20.07 10.36
C ASP A 585 4.56 18.93 9.46
N SER A 586 3.72 18.54 8.52
CA SER A 586 3.94 17.47 7.56
C SER A 586 5.25 17.58 6.81
N TYR A 587 5.82 16.43 6.44
CA TYR A 587 7.05 16.31 5.63
C TYR A 587 8.33 16.86 6.29
N THR A 588 8.32 16.95 7.61
CA THR A 588 9.46 17.38 8.42
C THR A 588 9.99 16.25 9.29
N THR A 589 11.06 16.51 10.08
CA THR A 589 11.63 15.55 11.04
C THR A 589 11.13 15.77 12.47
N PHE A 590 10.09 16.57 12.67
CA PHE A 590 9.42 16.68 13.96
C PHE A 590 8.80 15.36 14.40
N SER A 591 8.69 15.14 15.72
CA SER A 591 8.18 13.87 16.29
C SER A 591 9.10 12.66 16.05
N ARG A 592 10.39 12.89 15.97
CA ARG A 592 11.38 11.85 15.65
C ARG A 592 11.58 10.82 16.76
N MET A 593 11.39 11.23 18.03
CA MET A 593 11.50 10.29 19.16
C MET A 593 10.43 9.21 19.03
N VAL A 594 9.15 9.60 18.92
CA VAL A 594 8.05 8.63 18.86
C VAL A 594 7.98 7.90 17.52
N THR A 595 8.39 8.51 16.41
CA THR A 595 8.46 7.88 15.10
C THR A 595 9.33 6.63 15.08
N TYR A 596 10.48 6.65 15.74
CA TYR A 596 11.42 5.52 15.75
C TYR A 596 11.32 4.63 17.00
N THR A 597 10.44 4.96 17.94
CA THR A 597 10.26 4.17 19.17
C THR A 597 8.88 3.56 19.30
N GLY A 598 7.88 4.05 18.55
CA GLY A 598 6.49 3.59 18.65
C GLY A 598 5.78 4.04 19.92
N ASN A 599 6.35 4.98 20.66
CA ASN A 599 5.71 5.70 21.76
C ASN A 599 4.77 6.78 21.21
N SER A 600 4.14 7.59 22.07
CA SER A 600 3.24 8.66 21.65
C SER A 600 3.73 10.03 22.11
N THR A 601 3.36 11.06 21.35
CA THR A 601 3.54 12.48 21.75
C THR A 601 2.19 13.19 21.80
N PRO A 602 2.03 14.26 22.60
CA PRO A 602 0.76 15.00 22.63
C PRO A 602 0.28 15.42 21.24
N MET A 603 1.17 15.96 20.41
CA MET A 603 0.91 16.28 19.01
C MET A 603 2.18 16.08 18.18
N GLY A 604 2.03 15.37 17.06
CA GLY A 604 3.07 15.19 16.05
C GLY A 604 2.90 16.13 14.86
N TRP A 605 2.63 15.58 13.67
CA TRP A 605 2.35 16.37 12.48
C TRP A 605 0.90 16.87 12.49
N SER A 606 0.72 18.10 12.89
CA SER A 606 -0.60 18.72 13.11
C SER A 606 -1.52 18.63 11.89
N THR A 607 -0.99 18.89 10.69
CA THR A 607 -1.80 18.83 9.46
C THR A 607 -2.23 17.40 9.13
N HIS A 608 -1.39 16.38 9.34
CA HIS A 608 -1.77 14.98 9.14
C HIS A 608 -2.85 14.54 10.12
N GLU A 609 -2.71 14.84 11.41
CA GLU A 609 -3.73 14.54 12.42
C GLU A 609 -5.06 15.20 12.08
N TRP A 610 -5.04 16.45 11.64
CA TRP A 610 -6.22 17.12 11.17
C TRP A 610 -6.85 16.43 9.96
N THR A 611 -6.06 16.05 8.94
CA THR A 611 -6.59 15.38 7.74
C THR A 611 -7.23 14.05 8.05
N TRP A 612 -6.70 13.29 9.00
CA TRP A 612 -7.22 11.97 9.37
C TRP A 612 -8.48 12.07 10.24
N ARG A 613 -8.63 13.14 11.01
CA ARG A 613 -9.73 13.36 11.97
C ARG A 613 -10.69 14.47 11.52
N PHE A 614 -10.58 14.88 10.27
CA PHE A 614 -11.36 15.95 9.71
C PHE A 614 -12.86 15.77 9.90
N GLN A 615 -13.52 16.78 10.51
CA GLN A 615 -14.94 16.77 10.84
C GLN A 615 -15.70 17.78 9.96
N GLY A 616 -15.62 17.62 8.65
CA GLY A 616 -16.16 18.57 7.70
C GLY A 616 -17.62 18.36 7.30
N LYS A 617 -18.42 17.56 8.02
CA LYS A 617 -19.82 17.30 7.65
C LYS A 617 -20.64 18.61 7.55
N ASN A 618 -20.41 19.55 8.44
CA ASN A 618 -21.07 20.87 8.41
C ASN A 618 -20.52 21.75 7.29
N ALA A 619 -19.28 21.54 6.86
CA ALA A 619 -18.66 22.31 5.78
C ALA A 619 -19.27 22.02 4.40
N LEU A 620 -19.95 20.89 4.20
CA LEU A 620 -20.66 20.59 2.95
C LEU A 620 -21.82 21.52 2.65
N HIS A 621 -22.40 22.10 3.68
CA HIS A 621 -23.57 22.99 3.60
C HIS A 621 -23.21 24.43 3.89
N ALA A 622 -21.96 24.76 4.18
CA ALA A 622 -21.47 26.08 4.46
C ALA A 622 -21.58 26.97 3.22
N LYS A 623 -22.02 28.19 3.43
CA LYS A 623 -22.02 29.24 2.39
C LYS A 623 -20.59 29.73 2.16
N PRO A 624 -20.25 30.22 0.96
CA PRO A 624 -18.97 30.88 0.72
C PRO A 624 -18.66 31.95 1.75
N GLY A 625 -17.55 31.86 2.49
CA GLY A 625 -17.16 32.79 3.55
C GLY A 625 -17.66 32.45 4.95
N GLU A 626 -18.48 31.41 5.12
CA GLU A 626 -18.91 30.93 6.43
C GLU A 626 -17.77 30.13 7.11
N GLN A 627 -17.42 30.51 8.35
CA GLN A 627 -16.44 29.75 9.14
C GLN A 627 -17.11 28.50 9.72
N VAL A 628 -16.59 27.34 9.37
CA VAL A 628 -17.09 26.05 9.85
C VAL A 628 -16.00 25.39 10.68
N GLU A 629 -16.38 24.84 11.84
CA GLU A 629 -15.49 24.01 12.65
C GLU A 629 -15.11 22.72 11.86
N THR A 630 -13.82 22.55 11.62
CA THR A 630 -13.28 21.44 10.81
C THR A 630 -12.49 20.43 11.64
N GLY A 631 -12.44 20.62 12.96
CA GLY A 631 -11.59 19.86 13.87
C GLY A 631 -10.18 20.44 14.03
N TRP A 632 -9.84 21.50 13.29
CA TRP A 632 -8.54 22.17 13.42
C TRP A 632 -8.34 22.78 14.81
N GLY A 633 -9.41 23.31 15.44
CA GLY A 633 -9.35 23.87 16.78
C GLY A 633 -8.81 22.91 17.84
N ALA A 634 -9.20 21.64 17.78
CA ALA A 634 -8.69 20.60 18.69
C ALA A 634 -7.19 20.36 18.49
N VAL A 635 -6.74 20.23 17.25
CA VAL A 635 -5.33 20.00 16.91
C VAL A 635 -4.46 21.20 17.29
N SER A 636 -4.90 22.41 16.94
CA SER A 636 -4.16 23.65 17.23
C SER A 636 -4.07 23.92 18.74
N LYS A 637 -5.11 23.55 19.51
CA LYS A 637 -5.07 23.63 20.97
C LYS A 637 -3.95 22.79 21.56
N VAL A 638 -3.86 21.50 21.19
CA VAL A 638 -2.80 20.61 21.72
C VAL A 638 -1.41 21.09 21.31
N SER A 639 -1.27 21.60 20.08
CA SER A 639 -0.01 22.21 19.62
C SER A 639 0.37 23.45 20.44
N GLY A 640 -0.62 24.29 20.76
CA GLY A 640 -0.46 25.47 21.62
C GLY A 640 -0.10 25.11 23.07
N ASP A 641 -0.81 24.15 23.64
CA ASP A 641 -0.55 23.63 25.00
C ASP A 641 0.86 23.03 25.11
N THR A 642 1.32 22.30 24.08
CA THR A 642 2.67 21.77 24.02
C THR A 642 3.71 22.88 23.94
N ARG A 643 3.46 23.94 23.17
CA ARG A 643 4.32 25.14 23.18
C ARG A 643 4.36 25.78 24.56
N THR A 644 3.21 25.97 25.22
CA THR A 644 3.14 26.51 26.59
C THR A 644 3.92 25.65 27.56
N LEU A 645 3.82 24.30 27.47
CA LEU A 645 4.62 23.40 28.30
C LEU A 645 6.11 23.70 28.22
N TYR A 646 6.65 23.98 27.03
CA TYR A 646 8.06 24.29 26.86
C TYR A 646 8.44 25.71 27.26
N GLU A 647 7.58 26.70 27.00
CA GLU A 647 7.92 28.13 27.11
C GLU A 647 7.49 28.79 28.45
N THR A 648 6.50 28.23 29.18
CA THR A 648 6.06 28.84 30.44
C THR A 648 7.15 28.84 31.51
N ASN A 649 7.20 29.89 32.30
CA ASN A 649 8.02 29.98 33.50
C ASN A 649 7.28 29.50 34.76
N ASN A 650 5.97 29.21 34.64
CA ASN A 650 5.14 28.73 35.74
C ASN A 650 5.18 27.22 35.85
N ALA A 651 5.87 26.69 36.86
CA ALA A 651 6.00 25.26 37.09
C ALA A 651 4.65 24.56 37.34
N LEU A 652 3.68 25.26 37.96
CA LEU A 652 2.33 24.72 38.19
C LEU A 652 1.56 24.56 36.88
N GLU A 653 1.66 25.53 35.97
CA GLU A 653 1.06 25.45 34.65
C GLU A 653 1.68 24.31 33.84
N ALA A 654 3.00 24.17 33.87
CA ALA A 654 3.70 23.07 33.24
C ALA A 654 3.24 21.71 33.81
N LEU A 655 3.11 21.59 35.15
CA LEU A 655 2.62 20.37 35.82
C LEU A 655 1.20 20.02 35.40
N GLN A 656 0.28 21.00 35.31
CA GLN A 656 -1.07 20.78 34.83
C GLN A 656 -1.11 20.24 33.39
N LEU A 657 -0.25 20.74 32.50
CA LEU A 657 -0.16 20.24 31.12
C LEU A 657 0.45 18.82 31.06
N LEU A 658 1.46 18.53 31.89
CA LEU A 658 2.02 17.18 32.02
C LEU A 658 0.95 16.17 32.45
N GLU A 659 0.12 16.53 33.43
CA GLU A 659 -0.99 15.71 33.92
C GLU A 659 -2.11 15.57 32.88
N GLN A 660 -2.51 16.68 32.25
CA GLN A 660 -3.59 16.71 31.26
C GLN A 660 -3.32 15.78 30.06
N TYR A 661 -2.08 15.74 29.59
CA TYR A 661 -1.67 14.93 28.44
C TYR A 661 -0.98 13.62 28.84
N HIS A 662 -0.93 13.28 30.13
CA HIS A 662 -0.28 12.08 30.67
C HIS A 662 1.18 11.97 30.23
N ILE A 663 1.90 13.08 30.17
CA ILE A 663 3.30 13.12 29.73
C ILE A 663 4.20 12.56 30.82
N GLU A 664 4.93 11.49 30.53
CA GLU A 664 5.85 10.85 31.44
C GLU A 664 7.30 11.29 31.22
N TYR A 665 7.62 11.70 30.00
CA TYR A 665 8.95 12.15 29.64
C TYR A 665 8.90 13.42 28.79
N VAL A 666 9.90 14.27 28.96
CA VAL A 666 10.10 15.47 28.14
C VAL A 666 11.49 15.36 27.50
N TYR A 667 11.52 15.39 26.17
CA TYR A 667 12.75 15.44 25.41
C TYR A 667 13.12 16.89 25.08
N ILE A 668 14.37 17.23 25.23
CA ILE A 668 14.92 18.53 24.84
C ILE A 668 16.22 18.31 24.07
N GLY A 669 16.15 18.51 22.77
CA GLY A 669 17.27 18.50 21.85
C GLY A 669 17.40 19.82 21.08
N GLN A 670 18.13 19.80 20.00
CA GLN A 670 18.35 21.00 19.20
C GLN A 670 17.04 21.49 18.55
N LEU A 671 16.16 20.59 18.12
CA LEU A 671 14.92 20.96 17.46
C LEU A 671 13.95 21.67 18.43
N GLU A 672 13.88 21.21 19.68
CA GLU A 672 13.10 21.85 20.73
C GLU A 672 13.59 23.26 21.01
N ARG A 673 14.91 23.45 21.15
CA ARG A 673 15.54 24.77 21.39
C ARG A 673 15.37 25.74 20.22
N THR A 674 15.35 25.23 18.99
CA THR A 674 15.14 26.09 17.82
C THR A 674 13.66 26.45 17.60
N THR A 675 12.75 25.59 18.01
CA THR A 675 11.31 25.76 17.86
C THR A 675 10.72 26.67 18.96
N TYR A 676 11.14 26.43 20.21
CA TYR A 676 10.62 27.13 21.39
C TYR A 676 11.64 28.15 21.89
N LYS A 677 11.51 29.39 21.40
CA LYS A 677 12.49 30.44 21.62
C LYS A 677 12.60 30.87 23.10
N ASN A 678 11.53 30.71 23.86
CA ASN A 678 11.44 31.03 25.28
C ASN A 678 11.53 29.76 26.14
N LEU A 679 12.18 28.72 25.63
CA LEU A 679 12.34 27.44 26.33
C LEU A 679 12.93 27.65 27.73
N ASN A 680 12.19 27.23 28.75
CA ASN A 680 12.70 27.15 30.13
C ASN A 680 13.02 25.69 30.47
N GLU A 681 14.27 25.28 30.34
CA GLU A 681 14.73 23.93 30.59
C GLU A 681 14.84 23.62 32.10
N GLN A 682 15.17 24.63 32.93
CA GLN A 682 15.37 24.47 34.37
C GLN A 682 14.17 23.91 35.08
N LYS A 683 12.95 24.32 34.70
CA LYS A 683 11.71 23.81 35.31
C LYS A 683 11.55 22.29 35.22
N PHE A 684 12.04 21.64 34.14
CA PHE A 684 11.95 20.20 34.00
C PHE A 684 12.93 19.46 34.93
N ALA A 685 14.04 20.08 35.33
CA ALA A 685 14.90 19.55 36.39
C ALA A 685 14.23 19.66 37.78
N GLU A 686 13.37 20.66 37.99
CA GLU A 686 12.57 20.82 39.21
C GLU A 686 11.36 19.87 39.25
N LEU A 687 10.69 19.64 38.10
CA LEU A 687 9.53 18.79 37.98
C LEU A 687 9.87 17.30 37.83
N GLY A 688 11.13 16.95 37.65
CA GLY A 688 11.54 15.58 37.42
C GLY A 688 13.05 15.36 37.59
N LYS A 689 13.56 14.37 36.86
CA LYS A 689 15.00 14.05 36.83
C LYS A 689 15.45 13.72 35.41
N VAL A 690 16.68 14.11 35.10
CA VAL A 690 17.36 13.67 33.86
C VAL A 690 17.60 12.15 33.97
N VAL A 691 17.10 11.38 33.03
CA VAL A 691 17.32 9.92 32.93
C VAL A 691 18.34 9.56 31.85
N PHE A 692 18.50 10.44 30.86
CA PHE A 692 19.51 10.28 29.81
C PHE A 692 19.94 11.67 29.31
N SER A 693 21.22 11.82 29.06
CA SER A 693 21.77 13.03 28.45
C SER A 693 22.96 12.67 27.56
N VAL A 694 23.06 13.31 26.41
CA VAL A 694 24.14 13.15 25.45
C VAL A 694 24.33 14.45 24.68
N GLY A 695 25.57 14.99 24.71
CA GLY A 695 25.84 16.31 24.14
C GLY A 695 24.92 17.38 24.73
N ASN A 696 24.20 18.07 23.87
CA ASN A 696 23.23 19.10 24.27
C ASN A 696 21.79 18.55 24.39
N SER A 697 21.58 17.25 24.33
CA SER A 697 20.24 16.64 24.40
C SER A 697 19.99 15.98 25.73
N SER A 698 18.78 16.14 26.27
CA SER A 698 18.37 15.59 27.57
C SER A 698 16.98 15.01 27.52
N LEU A 699 16.80 13.87 28.19
CA LEU A 699 15.50 13.23 28.41
C LEU A 699 15.17 13.29 29.91
N TYR A 700 14.11 14.00 30.23
CA TYR A 700 13.62 14.18 31.59
C TYR A 700 12.49 13.18 31.88
N LYS A 701 12.57 12.44 32.97
CA LYS A 701 11.40 11.73 33.52
C LYS A 701 10.70 12.68 34.47
N VAL A 702 9.44 13.03 34.20
CA VAL A 702 8.67 14.00 34.97
C VAL A 702 7.71 13.32 35.94
N SER A 703 7.40 13.96 37.07
CA SER A 703 6.70 13.36 38.21
C SER A 703 5.18 13.60 38.19
N GLY A 704 4.58 13.93 37.06
CA GLY A 704 3.16 14.29 36.92
C GLY A 704 2.19 13.13 36.60
N ALA A 705 2.69 11.98 36.15
CA ALA A 705 1.85 10.85 35.80
C ALA A 705 1.79 9.80 36.92
N LYS A 706 0.71 9.77 37.69
CA LYS A 706 0.30 8.63 38.52
C LYS A 706 -0.80 7.85 37.82
#